data_0fcbc865b347089504d7a3a39dba78e2
#
_entry.id   0fcbc865b347089504d7a3a39dba78e2
#
_cell.length_a   1.000
_cell.length_b   1.000
_cell.length_c   1.000
_cell.angle_alpha   90.00
_cell.angle_beta   90.00
_cell.angle_gamma   90.00
#
_symmetry.space_group_name_H-M   'P 1'
#
loop_
_entity.id
_entity.type
_entity.pdbx_description
1 polymer ?
#
loop_
_entity_poly.entity_id
_entity_poly.type
_entity_poly.pdbx_seq_one_letter_code
_entity_poly.pdbx_strand_id
1 'polypeptide(L)'
;MAIQVSPGINVSEIDLTTTVPPVSTSVGGIAGVFGWGPIGEATLVSSETDLVSKFGYPTSINPETFMTAASFLAYSSALYVSRAANTTTNNIYTLNLPTNANTVQANVIVTQATTGATGNVISSNTSTLIVQSLTGVFSAGYAITSSVANTFPAPTSVSTAAIAAFNAVANTNVMNVANAVVKSSTDYYNNRINSIDPNALYVANYPGVIGNSLRISVCDSVNAYSSNVALTFSNSSANIQGTFALNIGSNSALLTFVANTTVADANAYATTVNNAFTIGDIVTVGNSTIGTQDLSINSIVRASNTSAAYITLGFETNYLKSTAYAANSTINGNTTAVTIQRGWKYKNLAPAPTTSTFVQQYGNSSAVDTVSVVISDQGGLFTGVKGTVLEVFSGLSRATDAVTIPGNVTNYYKTVISQNSKYVWFGNDRPGATSATAATISSSTNQTPMAVNFVGGQDGSAEGSVQFADLANAYDLFKDRSIPVSLIMQGKPYGGTTTVNNQTVNNFQLANYLIDNLGEVRKDVVVFVTPDDAAVTSYQTNIAQSLVNWFGALHDSSYSVVDSGYKYMYDRYNDVYRYVPTNGDVAGLCARTDQTNDPWWSPAGLNRGQIKNLVKLRWNPMKADRDVLYLSSINPLVTFPGQGTVLFGDKTGTLKPTAFQHINVRRLFIVLEKSISEAARYSLFEFNDEFTRSQFRNLVTPYLRNVQARRGITDFLVVCDTSNNPPVIIDSNQFVGDIYVKPNRSINFIQLNFVATPTGVQFSTVIGKQ
;
A
#
# COMPACT_ATOMS: atom_id res chain seq x y z
N MET A 1 -6.78 55.34 9.83
CA MET A 1 -7.44 55.66 11.09
C MET A 1 -8.19 56.97 10.90
N ALA A 2 -9.49 56.98 11.13
CA ALA A 2 -10.24 58.22 11.11
C ALA A 2 -9.85 59.03 12.35
N ILE A 3 -9.32 60.22 12.14
CA ILE A 3 -8.98 61.12 13.25
C ILE A 3 -10.28 61.69 13.78
N GLN A 4 -10.60 61.42 15.05
CA GLN A 4 -11.75 62.01 15.74
C GLN A 4 -11.45 63.46 16.04
N VAL A 5 -12.23 64.37 15.49
CA VAL A 5 -12.02 65.84 15.58
C VAL A 5 -12.86 66.47 16.71
N SER A 6 -13.81 65.77 17.29
CA SER A 6 -14.64 66.18 18.39
C SER A 6 -14.40 65.33 19.66
N PRO A 7 -14.63 65.82 20.89
CA PRO A 7 -14.52 65.03 22.10
C PRO A 7 -15.46 63.82 22.04
N GLY A 8 -14.89 62.62 22.14
CA GLY A 8 -15.61 61.33 22.12
C GLY A 8 -14.69 60.20 22.52
N ILE A 9 -15.27 59.07 22.90
CA ILE A 9 -14.54 57.85 23.26
C ILE A 9 -14.34 57.02 22.00
N ASN A 10 -13.10 56.75 21.62
CA ASN A 10 -12.77 55.84 20.57
C ASN A 10 -12.52 54.45 21.17
N VAL A 11 -13.38 53.49 20.87
CA VAL A 11 -13.22 52.10 21.32
C VAL A 11 -12.60 51.34 20.17
N SER A 12 -11.38 50.87 20.35
CA SER A 12 -10.75 49.88 19.46
C SER A 12 -10.74 48.55 20.17
N GLU A 13 -11.38 47.53 19.58
CA GLU A 13 -11.21 46.17 20.01
C GLU A 13 -9.92 45.65 19.34
N ILE A 14 -8.94 45.32 20.17
CA ILE A 14 -7.75 44.57 19.76
C ILE A 14 -7.93 43.17 20.34
N ASP A 15 -8.22 42.20 19.49
CA ASP A 15 -8.27 40.81 19.91
C ASP A 15 -6.82 40.29 20.11
N LEU A 16 -6.40 40.28 21.38
CA LEU A 16 -5.13 39.68 21.82
C LEU A 16 -5.31 38.24 22.35
N THR A 17 -6.46 37.62 22.13
CA THR A 17 -6.70 36.24 22.54
C THR A 17 -5.98 35.26 21.62
N THR A 18 -4.67 35.17 21.75
CA THR A 18 -3.92 34.01 21.28
C THR A 18 -4.27 32.83 22.18
N THR A 19 -5.00 31.87 21.67
CA THR A 19 -5.29 30.61 22.38
C THR A 19 -4.22 29.58 22.04
N VAL A 20 -3.82 28.77 23.04
CA VAL A 20 -2.94 27.62 22.81
C VAL A 20 -3.66 26.66 21.89
N PRO A 21 -3.10 26.32 20.69
CA PRO A 21 -3.77 25.49 19.73
C PRO A 21 -3.94 24.05 20.25
N PRO A 22 -5.09 23.41 19.99
CA PRO A 22 -5.26 22.01 20.33
C PRO A 22 -4.37 21.14 19.42
N VAL A 23 -3.62 20.22 20.01
CA VAL A 23 -2.78 19.27 19.28
C VAL A 23 -3.47 17.91 19.17
N SER A 24 -3.32 17.26 18.03
CA SER A 24 -3.82 15.89 17.86
C SER A 24 -2.91 14.91 18.60
N THR A 25 -3.53 14.03 19.40
CA THR A 25 -2.85 13.00 20.20
C THR A 25 -3.30 11.58 19.86
N SER A 26 -4.27 11.45 18.96
CA SER A 26 -4.91 10.19 18.59
C SER A 26 -4.43 9.61 17.25
N VAL A 27 -3.40 10.23 16.64
CA VAL A 27 -2.86 9.80 15.36
C VAL A 27 -1.83 8.69 15.57
N GLY A 28 -2.10 7.51 14.96
CA GLY A 28 -1.20 6.36 14.99
C GLY A 28 -0.16 6.39 13.88
N GLY A 29 0.95 5.68 14.09
CA GLY A 29 1.97 5.41 13.08
C GLY A 29 2.41 3.96 13.17
N ILE A 30 2.48 3.27 12.03
CA ILE A 30 2.99 1.91 11.89
C ILE A 30 3.80 1.80 10.61
N ALA A 31 4.91 1.06 10.66
CA ALA A 31 5.61 0.65 9.47
C ALA A 31 5.73 -0.88 9.41
N GLY A 32 5.78 -1.41 8.20
CA GLY A 32 5.92 -2.85 8.00
C GLY A 32 5.78 -3.29 6.56
N VAL A 33 5.73 -4.59 6.36
CA VAL A 33 5.60 -5.19 5.04
C VAL A 33 4.15 -5.14 4.57
N PHE A 34 3.94 -4.63 3.36
CA PHE A 34 2.63 -4.61 2.69
C PHE A 34 2.81 -5.02 1.23
N GLY A 35 1.79 -5.64 0.64
CA GLY A 35 1.80 -6.12 -0.75
C GLY A 35 1.70 -5.01 -1.81
N TRP A 36 1.26 -3.82 -1.42
CA TRP A 36 1.04 -2.66 -2.28
C TRP A 36 1.33 -1.37 -1.52
N GLY A 37 1.26 -0.22 -2.19
CA GLY A 37 1.39 1.09 -1.58
C GLY A 37 2.79 1.72 -1.70
N PRO A 38 2.89 3.02 -1.41
CA PRO A 38 4.13 3.78 -1.57
C PRO A 38 5.23 3.32 -0.62
N ILE A 39 6.47 3.35 -1.11
CA ILE A 39 7.69 3.11 -0.35
C ILE A 39 8.41 4.44 -0.15
N GLY A 40 8.84 4.71 1.07
CA GLY A 40 9.53 5.97 1.42
C GLY A 40 8.58 7.15 1.63
N GLU A 41 7.28 6.90 1.75
CA GLU A 41 6.27 7.88 2.11
C GLU A 41 5.36 7.33 3.20
N ALA A 42 4.96 8.17 4.15
CA ALA A 42 3.97 7.81 5.16
C ALA A 42 2.58 8.25 4.68
N THR A 43 1.69 7.30 4.51
CA THR A 43 0.35 7.51 3.96
C THR A 43 -0.72 7.46 5.03
N LEU A 44 -1.57 8.49 5.10
CA LEU A 44 -2.71 8.52 6.01
C LEU A 44 -3.80 7.54 5.56
N VAL A 45 -4.28 6.73 6.50
CA VAL A 45 -5.34 5.73 6.34
C VAL A 45 -6.43 6.01 7.37
N SER A 46 -7.68 6.01 6.93
CA SER A 46 -8.84 6.38 7.76
C SER A 46 -9.69 5.20 8.22
N SER A 47 -9.58 4.06 7.56
CA SER A 47 -10.37 2.85 7.85
C SER A 47 -9.66 1.59 7.37
N GLU A 48 -10.11 0.42 7.81
CA GLU A 48 -9.60 -0.86 7.29
C GLU A 48 -9.84 -1.01 5.78
N THR A 49 -10.95 -0.53 5.25
CA THR A 49 -11.23 -0.52 3.80
C THR A 49 -10.25 0.38 3.05
N ASP A 50 -9.92 1.54 3.62
CA ASP A 50 -8.92 2.45 3.07
C ASP A 50 -7.50 1.85 3.14
N LEU A 51 -7.18 1.10 4.22
CA LEU A 51 -5.93 0.34 4.33
C LEU A 51 -5.81 -0.69 3.20
N VAL A 52 -6.85 -1.47 2.95
CA VAL A 52 -6.89 -2.43 1.85
C VAL A 52 -6.72 -1.75 0.50
N SER A 53 -7.41 -0.64 0.27
CA SER A 53 -7.36 0.07 -1.02
C SER A 53 -5.98 0.64 -1.33
N LYS A 54 -5.24 1.08 -0.29
CA LYS A 54 -3.92 1.72 -0.42
C LYS A 54 -2.76 0.75 -0.31
N PHE A 55 -2.89 -0.33 0.48
CA PHE A 55 -1.79 -1.24 0.81
C PHE A 55 -2.04 -2.71 0.43
N GLY A 56 -3.20 -3.01 -0.16
CA GLY A 56 -3.60 -4.36 -0.56
C GLY A 56 -4.14 -5.20 0.59
N TYR A 57 -4.63 -6.39 0.28
CA TYR A 57 -5.12 -7.36 1.25
C TYR A 57 -3.95 -7.99 2.03
N PRO A 58 -4.18 -8.44 3.28
CA PRO A 58 -3.19 -9.22 3.99
C PRO A 58 -3.01 -10.58 3.31
N THR A 59 -1.77 -11.00 3.18
CA THR A 59 -1.39 -12.29 2.63
C THR A 59 -0.57 -13.07 3.66
N SER A 60 0.01 -14.20 3.27
CA SER A 60 0.91 -14.97 4.16
C SER A 60 2.20 -14.22 4.50
N ILE A 61 2.54 -13.14 3.79
CA ILE A 61 3.78 -12.39 4.01
C ILE A 61 3.66 -11.30 5.08
N ASN A 62 2.46 -10.80 5.40
CA ASN A 62 2.25 -9.63 6.26
C ASN A 62 1.04 -9.70 7.19
N PRO A 63 0.61 -10.88 7.68
CA PRO A 63 -0.66 -10.98 8.38
C PRO A 63 -0.67 -10.25 9.73
N GLU A 64 0.42 -10.31 10.50
CA GLU A 64 0.46 -9.71 11.83
C GLU A 64 0.53 -8.20 11.77
N THR A 65 1.38 -7.64 10.90
CA THR A 65 1.49 -6.18 10.70
C THR A 65 0.18 -5.58 10.19
N PHE A 66 -0.45 -6.21 9.17
CA PHE A 66 -1.71 -5.73 8.63
C PHE A 66 -2.83 -5.77 9.68
N MET A 67 -2.98 -6.89 10.39
CA MET A 67 -4.02 -7.05 11.40
C MET A 67 -3.79 -6.15 12.63
N THR A 68 -2.54 -5.81 12.95
CA THR A 68 -2.23 -4.80 13.97
C THR A 68 -2.70 -3.41 13.54
N ALA A 69 -2.43 -3.01 12.30
CA ALA A 69 -2.94 -1.76 11.74
C ALA A 69 -4.48 -1.71 11.70
N ALA A 70 -5.12 -2.79 11.25
CA ALA A 70 -6.58 -2.94 11.24
C ALA A 70 -7.17 -2.89 12.65
N SER A 71 -6.48 -3.47 13.65
CA SER A 71 -6.88 -3.42 15.05
C SER A 71 -6.90 -1.98 15.58
N PHE A 72 -5.88 -1.19 15.30
CA PHE A 72 -5.86 0.24 15.65
C PHE A 72 -7.01 1.00 14.98
N LEU A 73 -7.26 0.76 13.69
CA LEU A 73 -8.32 1.41 12.93
C LEU A 73 -9.74 1.06 13.42
N ALA A 74 -9.88 -0.01 14.23
CA ALA A 74 -11.16 -0.29 14.91
C ALA A 74 -11.49 0.73 16.02
N TYR A 75 -10.51 1.52 16.46
CA TYR A 75 -10.66 2.53 17.53
C TYR A 75 -10.46 3.97 17.04
N SER A 76 -9.67 4.18 16.00
CA SER A 76 -9.29 5.50 15.48
C SER A 76 -9.41 5.55 13.95
N SER A 77 -9.64 6.74 13.41
CA SER A 77 -9.71 6.99 11.96
C SER A 77 -8.47 7.71 11.40
N ALA A 78 -7.36 7.75 12.14
CA ALA A 78 -6.15 8.44 11.71
C ALA A 78 -4.92 7.58 11.99
N LEU A 79 -4.45 6.87 10.97
CA LEU A 79 -3.26 6.01 11.00
C LEU A 79 -2.34 6.35 9.83
N TYR A 80 -1.10 6.74 10.12
CA TYR A 80 -0.06 6.80 9.10
C TYR A 80 0.61 5.44 8.95
N VAL A 81 0.63 4.95 7.72
CA VAL A 81 1.25 3.67 7.36
C VAL A 81 2.44 3.94 6.46
N SER A 82 3.57 3.33 6.78
CA SER A 82 4.78 3.34 5.96
C SER A 82 5.13 1.92 5.53
N ARG A 83 5.41 1.73 4.25
CA ARG A 83 5.77 0.43 3.69
C ARG A 83 7.26 0.19 3.78
N ALA A 84 7.65 -0.87 4.48
CA ALA A 84 8.99 -1.44 4.43
C ALA A 84 9.09 -2.40 3.24
N ALA A 85 10.03 -2.16 2.35
CA ALA A 85 10.28 -3.04 1.22
C ALA A 85 11.77 -3.00 0.85
N ASN A 86 12.32 -4.17 0.61
CA ASN A 86 13.64 -4.29 0.05
C ASN A 86 13.60 -3.87 -1.43
N THR A 87 14.18 -2.72 -1.74
CA THR A 87 14.30 -2.21 -3.11
C THR A 87 15.63 -2.55 -3.76
N THR A 88 16.51 -3.27 -3.06
CA THR A 88 17.76 -3.77 -3.60
C THR A 88 17.49 -5.05 -4.39
N THR A 89 17.49 -4.89 -5.68
CA THR A 89 17.81 -5.84 -6.75
C THR A 89 17.44 -7.31 -6.55
N ASN A 90 16.25 -7.68 -7.02
CA ASN A 90 16.09 -9.03 -7.53
C ASN A 90 16.80 -9.09 -8.89
N ASN A 91 17.84 -9.90 -8.98
CA ASN A 91 18.59 -10.07 -10.21
C ASN A 91 17.68 -10.67 -11.29
N ILE A 92 17.54 -10.00 -12.39
CA ILE A 92 16.96 -10.60 -13.59
C ILE A 92 18.10 -11.21 -14.38
N TYR A 93 17.90 -12.47 -14.73
CA TYR A 93 18.80 -13.25 -15.54
C TYR A 93 18.24 -13.35 -16.94
N THR A 94 19.04 -12.95 -17.92
CA THR A 94 18.82 -13.29 -19.31
C THR A 94 19.61 -14.56 -19.60
N LEU A 95 18.91 -15.66 -19.80
CA LEU A 95 19.46 -16.97 -20.08
C LEU A 95 19.38 -17.19 -21.61
N ASN A 96 20.51 -17.14 -22.30
CA ASN A 96 20.57 -17.43 -23.71
C ASN A 96 20.56 -18.95 -23.91
N LEU A 97 19.50 -19.44 -24.52
CA LEU A 97 19.29 -20.86 -24.76
C LEU A 97 19.78 -21.24 -26.19
N PRO A 98 20.18 -22.49 -26.41
CA PRO A 98 20.37 -22.97 -27.77
C PRO A 98 19.10 -22.85 -28.58
N THR A 99 19.25 -22.70 -29.91
CA THR A 99 18.13 -22.63 -30.85
C THR A 99 17.19 -23.84 -30.72
N ASN A 100 15.89 -23.60 -30.86
CA ASN A 100 14.79 -24.58 -30.69
C ASN A 100 14.44 -24.94 -29.23
N ALA A 101 14.74 -24.10 -28.27
CA ALA A 101 14.24 -24.28 -26.91
C ALA A 101 12.70 -24.13 -26.84
N ASN A 102 12.09 -24.87 -25.94
CA ASN A 102 10.68 -24.72 -25.63
C ASN A 102 10.39 -23.29 -25.11
N THR A 103 9.20 -22.81 -25.33
CA THR A 103 8.71 -21.55 -24.75
C THR A 103 7.78 -21.82 -23.59
N VAL A 104 7.75 -20.91 -22.62
CA VAL A 104 6.86 -20.98 -21.46
C VAL A 104 6.25 -19.61 -21.19
N GLN A 105 5.07 -19.61 -20.61
CA GLN A 105 4.36 -18.36 -20.30
C GLN A 105 5.02 -17.58 -19.14
N ALA A 106 4.80 -16.29 -19.10
CA ALA A 106 5.19 -15.46 -17.96
C ALA A 106 4.54 -15.96 -16.66
N ASN A 107 5.21 -15.71 -15.55
CA ASN A 107 4.83 -16.14 -14.19
C ASN A 107 4.91 -17.66 -13.92
N VAL A 108 5.46 -18.45 -14.82
CA VAL A 108 5.81 -19.85 -14.55
C VAL A 108 7.12 -19.88 -13.76
N ILE A 109 7.18 -20.71 -12.72
CA ILE A 109 8.41 -20.90 -11.95
C ILE A 109 9.34 -21.85 -12.70
N VAL A 110 10.59 -21.45 -12.85
CA VAL A 110 11.67 -22.28 -13.37
C VAL A 110 12.70 -22.55 -12.27
N THR A 111 13.27 -23.75 -12.35
CA THR A 111 14.27 -24.22 -11.39
C THR A 111 15.49 -24.76 -12.12
N GLN A 112 16.66 -24.33 -11.75
CA GLN A 112 17.92 -24.89 -12.18
C GLN A 112 18.41 -25.89 -11.11
N ALA A 113 18.20 -27.16 -11.35
CA ALA A 113 18.34 -28.22 -10.34
C ALA A 113 19.75 -28.27 -9.70
N THR A 114 20.80 -28.03 -10.47
CA THR A 114 22.19 -28.13 -9.99
C THR A 114 22.60 -26.95 -9.11
N THR A 115 22.14 -25.74 -9.41
CA THR A 115 22.45 -24.54 -8.64
C THR A 115 21.44 -24.27 -7.53
N GLY A 116 20.27 -24.94 -7.56
CA GLY A 116 19.13 -24.66 -6.68
C GLY A 116 18.47 -23.31 -6.96
N ALA A 117 18.86 -22.60 -8.02
CA ALA A 117 18.26 -21.32 -8.37
C ALA A 117 16.83 -21.52 -8.86
N THR A 118 15.92 -20.72 -8.31
CA THR A 118 14.52 -20.65 -8.77
C THR A 118 14.19 -19.24 -9.21
N GLY A 119 13.27 -19.11 -10.14
CA GLY A 119 12.85 -17.79 -10.60
C GLY A 119 11.54 -17.82 -11.38
N ASN A 120 10.85 -16.68 -11.39
CA ASN A 120 9.66 -16.47 -12.22
C ASN A 120 10.07 -16.07 -13.64
N VAL A 121 9.48 -16.71 -14.62
CA VAL A 121 9.64 -16.32 -16.02
C VAL A 121 8.96 -14.99 -16.26
N ILE A 122 9.73 -14.02 -16.71
CA ILE A 122 9.21 -12.74 -17.20
C ILE A 122 8.76 -12.92 -18.67
N SER A 123 9.60 -13.58 -19.45
CA SER A 123 9.26 -13.93 -20.82
C SER A 123 10.18 -15.02 -21.36
N SER A 124 9.75 -15.65 -22.44
CA SER A 124 10.43 -16.73 -23.09
C SER A 124 10.22 -16.67 -24.60
N ASN A 125 11.28 -16.88 -25.35
CA ASN A 125 11.24 -17.16 -26.77
C ASN A 125 12.10 -18.41 -27.07
N THR A 126 12.25 -18.77 -28.32
CA THR A 126 12.99 -19.97 -28.72
C THR A 126 14.49 -19.96 -28.47
N SER A 127 15.06 -18.81 -28.12
CA SER A 127 16.50 -18.63 -27.88
C SER A 127 16.85 -17.92 -26.57
N THR A 128 15.86 -17.38 -25.88
CA THR A 128 16.09 -16.58 -24.68
C THR A 128 15.00 -16.84 -23.64
N LEU A 129 15.42 -17.08 -22.41
CA LEU A 129 14.53 -17.15 -21.25
C LEU A 129 14.95 -16.06 -20.26
N ILE A 130 14.01 -15.20 -19.89
CA ILE A 130 14.26 -14.16 -18.91
C ILE A 130 13.51 -14.48 -17.65
N VAL A 131 14.28 -14.50 -16.58
CA VAL A 131 13.87 -15.00 -15.28
C VAL A 131 14.21 -14.00 -14.21
N GLN A 132 13.24 -13.65 -13.41
CA GLN A 132 13.46 -12.94 -12.16
C GLN A 132 13.80 -13.97 -11.07
N SER A 133 15.00 -13.88 -10.51
CA SER A 133 15.42 -14.80 -9.46
C SER A 133 14.56 -14.66 -8.20
N LEU A 134 14.04 -15.76 -7.72
CA LEU A 134 13.41 -15.90 -6.41
C LEU A 134 14.46 -16.35 -5.39
N THR A 135 15.27 -17.34 -5.76
CA THR A 135 16.35 -17.87 -4.90
C THR A 135 17.55 -18.25 -5.76
N GLY A 136 18.74 -18.07 -5.23
CA GLY A 136 19.99 -18.52 -5.85
C GLY A 136 20.43 -17.74 -7.08
N VAL A 137 21.48 -18.20 -7.72
CA VAL A 137 22.13 -17.58 -8.88
C VAL A 137 22.04 -18.56 -10.06
N PHE A 138 21.44 -18.11 -11.16
CA PHE A 138 21.44 -18.88 -12.40
C PHE A 138 22.81 -18.85 -13.05
N SER A 139 23.26 -20.01 -13.55
CA SER A 139 24.57 -20.17 -14.19
C SER A 139 24.45 -20.86 -15.56
N ALA A 140 25.37 -20.56 -16.46
CA ALA A 140 25.45 -21.25 -17.75
C ALA A 140 25.84 -22.72 -17.59
N GLY A 141 25.45 -23.55 -18.55
CA GLY A 141 25.81 -24.94 -18.59
C GLY A 141 24.92 -25.92 -17.80
N TYR A 142 23.87 -25.45 -17.12
CA TYR A 142 22.98 -26.30 -16.33
C TYR A 142 21.53 -26.21 -16.84
N ALA A 143 20.90 -27.37 -17.04
CA ALA A 143 19.53 -27.47 -17.51
C ALA A 143 18.52 -26.83 -16.54
N ILE A 144 17.43 -26.34 -17.11
CA ILE A 144 16.36 -25.67 -16.37
C ILE A 144 15.06 -26.45 -16.56
N THR A 145 14.30 -26.64 -15.49
CA THR A 145 12.97 -27.24 -15.50
C THR A 145 11.93 -26.21 -15.11
N SER A 146 10.72 -26.30 -15.66
CA SER A 146 9.61 -25.45 -15.30
C SER A 146 8.55 -26.18 -14.47
N SER A 147 7.79 -25.46 -13.68
CA SER A 147 6.67 -26.00 -12.90
C SER A 147 5.54 -26.59 -13.76
N VAL A 148 5.53 -26.33 -15.07
CA VAL A 148 4.60 -26.89 -16.06
C VAL A 148 5.19 -28.05 -16.87
N ALA A 149 6.17 -28.75 -16.31
CA ALA A 149 6.82 -29.95 -16.87
C ALA A 149 7.61 -29.74 -18.17
N ASN A 150 7.97 -28.52 -18.53
CA ASN A 150 8.88 -28.22 -19.63
C ASN A 150 10.34 -28.23 -19.16
N THR A 151 11.22 -28.88 -19.90
CA THR A 151 12.67 -28.78 -19.69
C THR A 151 13.29 -27.90 -20.76
N PHE A 152 14.23 -27.07 -20.34
CA PHE A 152 15.01 -26.19 -21.19
C PHE A 152 16.45 -26.70 -21.24
N PRO A 153 17.10 -26.62 -22.39
CA PRO A 153 18.50 -26.94 -22.48
C PRO A 153 19.34 -26.01 -21.61
N ALA A 154 20.54 -26.42 -21.29
CA ALA A 154 21.47 -25.59 -20.52
C ALA A 154 21.73 -24.26 -21.26
N PRO A 155 21.64 -23.11 -20.59
CA PRO A 155 21.96 -21.82 -21.19
C PRO A 155 23.42 -21.78 -21.65
N THR A 156 23.66 -21.23 -22.84
CA THR A 156 25.00 -21.03 -23.37
C THR A 156 25.71 -19.84 -22.73
N SER A 157 24.94 -18.85 -22.32
CA SER A 157 25.43 -17.72 -21.53
C SER A 157 24.33 -17.18 -20.61
N VAL A 158 24.73 -16.56 -19.52
CA VAL A 158 23.87 -15.91 -18.55
C VAL A 158 24.37 -14.49 -18.34
N SER A 159 23.50 -13.51 -18.58
CA SER A 159 23.75 -12.12 -18.22
C SER A 159 22.78 -11.69 -17.11
N THR A 160 23.27 -10.89 -16.19
CA THR A 160 22.48 -10.34 -15.10
C THR A 160 22.22 -8.86 -15.36
N ALA A 161 20.96 -8.47 -15.22
CA ALA A 161 20.59 -7.07 -15.08
C ALA A 161 20.01 -6.87 -13.68
N ALA A 162 20.53 -5.91 -12.96
CA ALA A 162 19.94 -5.50 -11.70
C ALA A 162 18.65 -4.74 -11.99
N ILE A 163 17.49 -5.37 -11.76
CA ILE A 163 16.21 -4.70 -11.96
C ILE A 163 15.39 -4.86 -10.70
N ALA A 164 15.00 -3.74 -10.17
CA ALA A 164 13.94 -3.67 -9.20
C ALA A 164 12.59 -3.97 -9.89
N ALA A 165 11.66 -4.62 -9.20
CA ALA A 165 10.38 -5.08 -9.71
C ALA A 165 9.66 -4.06 -10.59
N PHE A 166 9.31 -4.41 -11.82
CA PHE A 166 8.58 -3.55 -12.76
C PHE A 166 7.36 -4.29 -13.31
N ASN A 167 6.42 -3.53 -13.86
CA ASN A 167 5.08 -4.01 -14.01
C ASN A 167 4.41 -3.76 -15.35
N ALA A 168 5.12 -3.33 -16.39
CA ALA A 168 4.54 -3.37 -17.73
C ALA A 168 5.61 -3.31 -18.82
N VAL A 169 5.56 -4.25 -19.72
CA VAL A 169 6.38 -4.27 -20.92
C VAL A 169 5.49 -4.21 -22.16
N ALA A 170 5.72 -3.24 -22.99
CA ALA A 170 4.90 -2.97 -24.16
C ALA A 170 5.03 -3.97 -25.29
N ASN A 171 6.05 -4.80 -25.26
CA ASN A 171 6.34 -5.73 -26.33
C ASN A 171 6.81 -7.05 -25.74
N THR A 172 6.27 -8.16 -26.24
CA THR A 172 6.59 -9.52 -25.83
C THR A 172 8.07 -9.91 -26.01
N ASN A 173 8.86 -9.06 -26.63
CA ASN A 173 10.28 -9.30 -26.93
C ASN A 173 11.25 -8.42 -26.14
N VAL A 174 10.80 -7.59 -25.24
CA VAL A 174 11.67 -6.63 -24.56
C VAL A 174 11.78 -6.92 -23.08
N MET A 175 13.00 -6.95 -22.63
CA MET A 175 13.33 -7.81 -21.56
C MET A 175 14.44 -7.35 -20.62
N ASN A 176 14.99 -6.17 -20.83
CA ASN A 176 15.89 -5.48 -19.91
C ASN A 176 15.33 -4.11 -19.61
N VAL A 177 14.33 -4.06 -18.71
CA VAL A 177 13.76 -2.80 -18.27
C VAL A 177 14.49 -2.38 -17.00
N ALA A 178 15.64 -1.73 -17.16
CA ALA A 178 16.30 -1.01 -16.08
C ALA A 178 15.47 0.24 -15.74
N ASN A 179 15.40 0.63 -14.48
CA ASN A 179 14.73 1.87 -14.04
C ASN A 179 13.19 1.95 -14.23
N ALA A 180 12.50 0.80 -14.23
CA ALA A 180 11.03 0.78 -14.30
C ALA A 180 10.34 0.75 -12.92
N VAL A 181 11.09 0.75 -11.81
CA VAL A 181 10.48 0.77 -10.49
C VAL A 181 10.19 2.20 -10.07
N VAL A 182 8.93 2.44 -9.78
CA VAL A 182 8.47 3.66 -9.15
C VAL A 182 8.05 3.32 -7.72
N LYS A 183 8.69 3.97 -6.75
CA LYS A 183 8.46 3.69 -5.32
C LYS A 183 7.27 4.46 -4.76
N SER A 184 7.07 5.68 -5.26
CA SER A 184 6.06 6.61 -4.79
C SER A 184 5.80 7.71 -5.83
N SER A 185 4.82 8.55 -5.57
CA SER A 185 4.55 9.73 -6.40
C SER A 185 5.75 10.68 -6.44
N THR A 186 6.39 10.91 -5.31
CA THR A 186 7.60 11.73 -5.21
C THR A 186 8.75 11.15 -6.03
N ASP A 187 8.96 9.83 -5.99
CA ASP A 187 9.97 9.16 -6.80
C ASP A 187 9.66 9.28 -8.31
N TYR A 188 8.38 9.15 -8.70
CA TYR A 188 7.98 9.32 -10.10
C TYR A 188 8.31 10.72 -10.63
N TYR A 189 7.82 11.76 -9.97
CA TYR A 189 7.97 13.12 -10.46
C TYR A 189 9.41 13.64 -10.37
N ASN A 190 10.17 13.28 -9.33
CA ASN A 190 11.52 13.77 -9.13
C ASN A 190 12.58 12.98 -9.88
N ASN A 191 12.39 11.65 -10.02
CA ASN A 191 13.47 10.77 -10.48
C ASN A 191 13.13 9.98 -11.74
N ARG A 192 11.85 9.73 -12.05
CA ARG A 192 11.43 8.74 -13.05
C ARG A 192 10.76 9.29 -14.28
N ILE A 193 10.06 10.40 -14.19
CA ILE A 193 9.22 10.93 -15.28
C ILE A 193 9.92 11.03 -16.66
N ASN A 194 11.23 11.23 -16.67
CA ASN A 194 12.04 11.31 -17.90
C ASN A 194 13.11 10.20 -17.99
N SER A 195 13.15 9.26 -17.06
CA SER A 195 14.20 8.24 -16.96
C SER A 195 13.68 6.80 -16.89
N ILE A 196 12.37 6.60 -17.12
CA ILE A 196 11.80 5.26 -17.28
C ILE A 196 12.37 4.64 -18.55
N ASP A 197 12.72 3.35 -18.47
CA ASP A 197 13.24 2.60 -19.63
C ASP A 197 12.34 2.81 -20.87
N PRO A 198 12.91 3.14 -22.05
CA PRO A 198 12.15 3.43 -23.26
C PRO A 198 11.17 2.33 -23.68
N ASN A 199 11.38 1.11 -23.21
CA ASN A 199 10.53 -0.02 -23.53
C ASN A 199 9.34 -0.20 -22.58
N ALA A 200 9.34 0.48 -21.42
CA ALA A 200 8.23 0.49 -20.49
C ALA A 200 7.22 1.58 -20.86
N LEU A 201 6.09 1.21 -21.44
CA LEU A 201 5.03 2.17 -21.80
C LEU A 201 4.24 2.62 -20.58
N TYR A 202 3.98 1.71 -19.67
CA TYR A 202 3.30 1.95 -18.41
C TYR A 202 3.96 1.15 -17.31
N VAL A 203 3.94 1.69 -16.11
CA VAL A 203 4.50 1.06 -14.91
C VAL A 203 3.42 1.07 -13.84
N ALA A 204 3.30 0.03 -13.01
CA ALA A 204 2.37 0.07 -11.89
C ALA A 204 2.76 1.15 -10.88
N ASN A 205 1.79 1.72 -10.19
CA ASN A 205 2.03 2.79 -9.25
C ASN A 205 3.03 2.39 -8.17
N TYR A 206 2.98 1.12 -7.76
CA TYR A 206 3.86 0.60 -6.72
C TYR A 206 4.35 -0.81 -7.07
N PRO A 207 5.54 -1.20 -6.61
CA PRO A 207 6.02 -2.57 -6.77
C PRO A 207 5.22 -3.52 -5.87
N GLY A 208 4.94 -4.74 -6.36
CA GLY A 208 4.23 -5.78 -5.62
C GLY A 208 3.64 -6.85 -6.53
N VAL A 209 3.43 -8.06 -5.99
CA VAL A 209 2.77 -9.17 -6.72
C VAL A 209 1.37 -8.79 -7.16
N ILE A 210 0.67 -7.98 -6.37
CA ILE A 210 -0.67 -7.47 -6.71
C ILE A 210 -0.65 -6.73 -8.06
N GLY A 211 0.43 -5.99 -8.37
CA GLY A 211 0.59 -5.31 -9.65
C GLY A 211 0.53 -6.22 -10.87
N ASN A 212 0.92 -7.50 -10.74
CA ASN A 212 0.83 -8.48 -11.83
C ASN A 212 -0.63 -8.81 -12.21
N SER A 213 -1.59 -8.45 -11.38
CA SER A 213 -3.01 -8.60 -11.68
C SER A 213 -3.54 -7.54 -12.65
N LEU A 214 -2.81 -6.45 -12.82
CA LEU A 214 -3.23 -5.37 -13.69
C LEU A 214 -3.08 -5.74 -15.16
N ARG A 215 -4.01 -5.26 -15.97
CA ARG A 215 -3.93 -5.26 -17.43
C ARG A 215 -4.27 -3.88 -17.93
N ILE A 216 -3.45 -3.38 -18.85
CA ILE A 216 -3.73 -2.13 -19.55
C ILE A 216 -4.14 -2.42 -20.98
N SER A 217 -5.15 -1.71 -21.48
CA SER A 217 -5.57 -1.75 -22.87
C SER A 217 -5.65 -0.34 -23.42
N VAL A 218 -4.98 -0.11 -24.57
CA VAL A 218 -4.87 1.21 -25.19
C VAL A 218 -5.44 1.12 -26.61
N CYS A 219 -6.37 2.01 -26.92
CA CYS A 219 -6.93 2.20 -28.25
C CYS A 219 -6.60 3.62 -28.74
N ASP A 220 -5.73 3.72 -29.73
CA ASP A 220 -5.13 4.98 -30.20
C ASP A 220 -5.37 5.28 -31.69
N SER A 221 -6.19 4.44 -32.38
CA SER A 221 -6.56 4.65 -33.77
C SER A 221 -7.97 4.12 -34.06
N VAL A 222 -8.56 4.58 -35.14
CA VAL A 222 -9.85 4.07 -35.63
C VAL A 222 -9.76 2.59 -35.98
N ASN A 223 -8.67 2.17 -36.63
CA ASN A 223 -8.44 0.75 -36.97
C ASN A 223 -8.21 -0.12 -35.71
N ALA A 224 -7.58 0.41 -34.68
CA ALA A 224 -7.45 -0.28 -33.42
C ALA A 224 -8.79 -0.44 -32.70
N TYR A 225 -9.71 0.51 -32.84
CA TYR A 225 -11.06 0.45 -32.28
C TYR A 225 -11.94 -0.58 -32.97
N SER A 226 -11.98 -0.55 -34.31
CA SER A 226 -12.72 -1.52 -35.12
C SER A 226 -12.13 -1.61 -36.52
N SER A 227 -11.95 -2.82 -37.02
CA SER A 227 -11.43 -3.05 -38.35
C SER A 227 -11.98 -4.34 -38.94
N ASN A 228 -12.15 -4.33 -40.27
CA ASN A 228 -12.46 -5.57 -41.00
C ASN A 228 -11.20 -6.42 -41.09
N VAL A 229 -11.34 -7.73 -40.88
CA VAL A 229 -10.25 -8.67 -41.03
C VAL A 229 -10.29 -9.20 -42.48
N ALA A 230 -9.29 -8.83 -43.27
CA ALA A 230 -9.16 -9.32 -44.59
C ALA A 230 -8.71 -10.81 -44.60
N LEU A 231 -9.45 -11.65 -45.26
CA LEU A 231 -9.14 -13.08 -45.40
C LEU A 231 -8.42 -13.41 -46.70
N THR A 232 -8.46 -12.51 -47.66
CA THR A 232 -7.84 -12.71 -49.00
C THR A 232 -6.85 -11.58 -49.25
N PHE A 233 -5.62 -11.91 -49.53
CA PHE A 233 -4.61 -10.93 -49.90
C PHE A 233 -3.95 -11.36 -51.24
N SER A 234 -3.87 -10.44 -52.14
CA SER A 234 -3.04 -10.60 -53.34
C SER A 234 -1.74 -9.84 -53.12
N ASN A 235 -0.64 -10.54 -53.00
CA ASN A 235 0.68 -9.97 -53.16
C ASN A 235 1.12 -10.15 -54.61
N SER A 236 1.95 -9.23 -55.14
CA SER A 236 2.42 -9.20 -56.53
C SER A 236 3.15 -10.48 -56.98
N SER A 237 3.44 -11.41 -56.10
CA SER A 237 4.19 -12.64 -56.38
C SER A 237 3.53 -13.95 -55.90
N ALA A 238 2.51 -13.93 -55.04
CA ALA A 238 1.81 -15.13 -54.57
C ALA A 238 0.43 -14.79 -54.00
N ASN A 239 -0.58 -15.51 -54.43
CA ASN A 239 -1.92 -15.44 -53.84
C ASN A 239 -1.97 -16.31 -52.60
N ILE A 240 -1.93 -15.72 -51.43
CA ILE A 240 -2.18 -16.39 -50.15
C ILE A 240 -3.68 -16.28 -49.88
N GLN A 241 -4.36 -17.41 -49.79
CA GLN A 241 -5.78 -17.50 -49.48
C GLN A 241 -5.95 -17.95 -48.03
N GLY A 242 -6.61 -17.10 -47.21
CA GLY A 242 -7.04 -17.49 -45.88
C GLY A 242 -8.47 -18.03 -45.87
N THR A 243 -8.70 -19.11 -45.19
CA THR A 243 -10.04 -19.62 -44.89
C THR A 243 -10.34 -19.47 -43.41
N PHE A 244 -11.55 -19.03 -43.14
CA PHE A 244 -12.04 -18.93 -41.73
C PHE A 244 -13.11 -20.02 -41.56
N ALA A 245 -12.85 -20.98 -40.70
CA ALA A 245 -13.79 -22.03 -40.35
C ALA A 245 -14.31 -21.80 -38.93
N LEU A 246 -15.60 -21.61 -38.82
CA LEU A 246 -16.31 -21.49 -37.55
C LEU A 246 -17.27 -22.66 -37.42
N ASN A 247 -17.05 -23.51 -36.42
CA ASN A 247 -17.95 -24.64 -36.17
C ASN A 247 -19.12 -24.21 -35.31
N ILE A 248 -20.33 -24.38 -35.80
CA ILE A 248 -21.54 -24.12 -35.04
C ILE A 248 -21.59 -25.08 -33.85
N GLY A 249 -21.82 -24.57 -32.64
CA GLY A 249 -21.77 -25.34 -31.40
C GLY A 249 -20.37 -25.47 -30.80
N SER A 250 -19.34 -24.93 -31.44
CA SER A 250 -17.96 -24.86 -30.92
C SER A 250 -17.69 -23.51 -30.28
N ASN A 251 -16.76 -23.48 -29.34
CA ASN A 251 -16.22 -22.26 -28.75
C ASN A 251 -14.89 -21.83 -29.40
N SER A 252 -14.62 -22.28 -30.61
CA SER A 252 -13.39 -21.93 -31.32
C SER A 252 -13.63 -21.75 -32.83
N ALA A 253 -12.80 -20.90 -33.44
CA ALA A 253 -12.72 -20.72 -34.87
C ALA A 253 -11.30 -20.98 -35.35
N LEU A 254 -11.17 -21.62 -36.48
CA LEU A 254 -9.89 -21.92 -37.13
C LEU A 254 -9.71 -20.99 -38.34
N LEU A 255 -8.63 -20.22 -38.32
CA LEU A 255 -8.12 -19.45 -39.45
C LEU A 255 -6.98 -20.27 -40.10
N THR A 256 -7.16 -20.69 -41.32
CA THR A 256 -6.16 -21.45 -42.06
C THR A 256 -5.62 -20.62 -43.20
N PHE A 257 -4.31 -20.51 -43.33
CA PHE A 257 -3.62 -19.85 -44.43
C PHE A 257 -2.84 -20.91 -45.19
N VAL A 258 -3.20 -21.11 -46.46
CA VAL A 258 -2.56 -22.05 -47.36
C VAL A 258 -1.66 -21.26 -48.30
N ALA A 259 -0.36 -21.56 -48.32
CA ALA A 259 0.56 -20.97 -49.26
C ALA A 259 0.45 -21.64 -50.61
N ASN A 260 0.31 -20.86 -51.69
CA ASN A 260 0.34 -21.40 -53.04
C ASN A 260 1.76 -21.75 -53.52
N THR A 261 2.81 -21.28 -52.87
CA THR A 261 4.19 -21.41 -53.33
C THR A 261 5.20 -21.82 -52.27
N THR A 262 5.17 -21.29 -51.03
CA THR A 262 6.12 -21.64 -49.97
C THR A 262 5.49 -21.57 -48.58
N VAL A 263 5.96 -22.46 -47.67
CA VAL A 263 5.53 -22.46 -46.26
C VAL A 263 5.96 -21.17 -45.52
N ALA A 264 7.08 -20.59 -45.92
CA ALA A 264 7.59 -19.34 -45.32
C ALA A 264 6.61 -18.19 -45.54
N ASP A 265 6.00 -18.08 -46.69
CA ASP A 265 5.02 -17.04 -47.01
C ASP A 265 3.73 -17.22 -46.21
N ALA A 266 3.25 -18.45 -46.05
CA ALA A 266 2.07 -18.74 -45.24
C ALA A 266 2.29 -18.41 -43.76
N ASN A 267 3.48 -18.72 -43.23
CA ASN A 267 3.81 -18.43 -41.84
C ASN A 267 3.94 -16.93 -41.57
N ALA A 268 4.59 -16.18 -42.47
CA ALA A 268 4.69 -14.72 -42.37
C ALA A 268 3.30 -14.09 -42.38
N TYR A 269 2.42 -14.62 -43.23
CA TYR A 269 1.06 -14.16 -43.37
C TYR A 269 0.20 -14.47 -42.14
N ALA A 270 0.24 -15.69 -41.64
CA ALA A 270 -0.43 -16.08 -40.42
C ALA A 270 0.06 -15.23 -39.22
N THR A 271 1.34 -14.86 -39.20
CA THR A 271 1.91 -13.95 -38.19
C THR A 271 1.27 -12.58 -38.27
N THR A 272 1.11 -12.03 -39.49
CA THR A 272 0.46 -10.72 -39.68
C THR A 272 -0.99 -10.74 -39.22
N VAL A 273 -1.74 -11.77 -39.64
CA VAL A 273 -3.16 -11.89 -39.25
C VAL A 273 -3.33 -12.14 -37.75
N ASN A 274 -2.47 -12.99 -37.17
CA ASN A 274 -2.52 -13.23 -35.74
C ASN A 274 -2.20 -11.96 -34.90
N ASN A 275 -1.34 -11.10 -35.44
CA ASN A 275 -1.07 -9.79 -34.81
C ASN A 275 -2.24 -8.80 -34.98
N ALA A 276 -3.22 -9.12 -35.85
CA ALA A 276 -4.45 -8.36 -35.99
C ALA A 276 -5.48 -8.63 -34.86
N PHE A 277 -5.25 -9.67 -34.07
CA PHE A 277 -6.12 -10.03 -32.94
C PHE A 277 -5.40 -9.91 -31.61
N THR A 278 -6.18 -9.50 -30.58
CA THR A 278 -5.70 -9.43 -29.20
C THR A 278 -6.66 -10.21 -28.31
N ILE A 279 -6.14 -10.93 -27.32
CA ILE A 279 -7.01 -11.62 -26.34
C ILE A 279 -7.91 -10.59 -25.64
N GLY A 280 -9.21 -10.89 -25.67
CA GLY A 280 -10.27 -10.01 -25.15
C GLY A 280 -10.94 -9.14 -26.21
N ASP A 281 -10.41 -9.04 -27.44
CA ASP A 281 -11.12 -8.36 -28.52
C ASP A 281 -12.46 -9.06 -28.83
N ILE A 282 -13.39 -8.29 -29.36
CA ILE A 282 -14.68 -8.80 -29.84
C ILE A 282 -14.54 -9.06 -31.34
N VAL A 283 -14.85 -10.26 -31.76
CA VAL A 283 -14.95 -10.62 -33.17
C VAL A 283 -16.43 -10.73 -33.55
N THR A 284 -16.89 -9.82 -34.39
CA THR A 284 -18.23 -9.86 -34.98
C THR A 284 -18.19 -10.69 -36.25
N VAL A 285 -18.91 -11.77 -36.25
CA VAL A 285 -18.98 -12.70 -37.38
C VAL A 285 -20.41 -12.79 -37.84
N GLY A 286 -20.62 -12.76 -39.14
CA GLY A 286 -21.94 -13.00 -39.73
C GLY A 286 -22.16 -12.35 -41.05
N ASN A 287 -23.36 -12.56 -41.58
CA ASN A 287 -23.87 -11.94 -42.80
C ASN A 287 -25.39 -11.74 -42.70
N SER A 288 -25.99 -11.20 -43.75
CA SER A 288 -27.43 -10.97 -43.83
C SER A 288 -28.29 -12.23 -43.72
N THR A 289 -27.74 -13.41 -44.04
CA THR A 289 -28.45 -14.70 -44.04
C THR A 289 -28.42 -15.38 -42.67
N ILE A 290 -27.28 -15.33 -41.96
CA ILE A 290 -27.07 -16.03 -40.68
C ILE A 290 -27.21 -15.10 -39.49
N GLY A 291 -27.36 -13.78 -39.71
CA GLY A 291 -27.27 -12.77 -38.68
C GLY A 291 -25.81 -12.49 -38.26
N THR A 292 -25.63 -11.59 -37.31
CA THR A 292 -24.31 -11.25 -36.76
C THR A 292 -24.24 -11.67 -35.30
N GLN A 293 -23.05 -12.11 -34.87
CA GLN A 293 -22.78 -12.45 -33.47
C GLN A 293 -21.43 -11.92 -33.06
N ASP A 294 -21.38 -11.36 -31.84
CA ASP A 294 -20.18 -10.89 -31.20
C ASP A 294 -19.58 -12.00 -30.32
N LEU A 295 -18.31 -12.34 -30.56
CA LEU A 295 -17.55 -13.37 -29.85
C LEU A 295 -16.32 -12.74 -29.21
N SER A 296 -16.13 -12.94 -27.91
CA SER A 296 -14.97 -12.44 -27.17
C SER A 296 -13.84 -13.46 -27.24
N ILE A 297 -12.64 -13.03 -27.67
CA ILE A 297 -11.46 -13.89 -27.80
C ILE A 297 -10.87 -14.13 -26.41
N ASN A 298 -10.80 -15.40 -25.99
CA ASN A 298 -10.15 -15.82 -24.75
C ASN A 298 -8.77 -16.45 -24.95
N SER A 299 -8.51 -16.99 -26.14
CA SER A 299 -7.22 -17.61 -26.48
C SER A 299 -6.88 -17.48 -27.96
N ILE A 300 -5.59 -17.43 -28.28
CA ILE A 300 -5.07 -17.41 -29.63
C ILE A 300 -3.94 -18.45 -29.68
N VAL A 301 -4.11 -19.48 -30.48
CA VAL A 301 -3.13 -20.54 -30.66
C VAL A 301 -2.65 -20.54 -32.12
N ARG A 302 -1.33 -20.65 -32.30
CA ARG A 302 -0.68 -20.80 -33.63
C ARG A 302 -0.20 -22.21 -33.83
N ALA A 303 -0.39 -22.73 -35.02
CA ALA A 303 0.20 -23.96 -35.46
C ALA A 303 0.62 -23.84 -36.94
N SER A 304 1.60 -24.58 -37.36
CA SER A 304 1.98 -24.67 -38.77
C SER A 304 2.40 -26.10 -39.12
N ASN A 305 2.19 -26.48 -40.36
CA ASN A 305 2.72 -27.70 -40.93
C ASN A 305 3.44 -27.40 -42.28
N THR A 306 3.87 -28.41 -42.99
CA THR A 306 4.62 -28.22 -44.23
C THR A 306 3.84 -27.57 -45.39
N SER A 307 2.53 -27.36 -45.25
CA SER A 307 1.67 -26.86 -46.31
C SER A 307 0.81 -25.69 -45.94
N ALA A 308 0.61 -25.42 -44.63
CA ALA A 308 -0.29 -24.37 -44.16
C ALA A 308 0.07 -23.87 -42.77
N ALA A 309 -0.30 -22.63 -42.47
CA ALA A 309 -0.29 -22.06 -41.15
C ALA A 309 -1.72 -21.91 -40.63
N TYR A 310 -1.90 -22.16 -39.35
CA TYR A 310 -3.21 -22.14 -38.67
C TYR A 310 -3.19 -21.20 -37.50
N ILE A 311 -4.29 -20.45 -37.29
CA ILE A 311 -4.55 -19.67 -36.11
C ILE A 311 -5.91 -20.11 -35.57
N THR A 312 -5.91 -20.63 -34.34
CA THR A 312 -7.16 -20.97 -33.66
C THR A 312 -7.49 -19.87 -32.65
N LEU A 313 -8.65 -19.25 -32.82
CA LEU A 313 -9.22 -18.31 -31.89
C LEU A 313 -10.19 -19.07 -30.97
N GLY A 314 -9.94 -19.06 -29.67
CA GLY A 314 -10.89 -19.54 -28.65
C GLY A 314 -11.77 -18.41 -28.16
N PHE A 315 -13.03 -18.68 -27.81
CA PHE A 315 -14.01 -17.71 -27.39
C PHE A 315 -14.54 -18.01 -25.97
N GLU A 316 -14.90 -16.97 -25.23
CA GLU A 316 -15.39 -17.08 -23.84
C GLU A 316 -16.79 -17.70 -23.75
N THR A 317 -17.63 -17.47 -24.77
CA THR A 317 -19.02 -17.93 -24.79
C THR A 317 -19.27 -18.93 -25.91
N ASN A 318 -20.09 -19.93 -25.59
CA ASN A 318 -20.46 -20.95 -26.51
C ASN A 318 -21.20 -20.40 -27.74
N TYR A 319 -20.59 -20.52 -28.89
CA TYR A 319 -21.09 -20.76 -30.24
C TYR A 319 -22.00 -19.74 -30.92
N LEU A 320 -21.75 -19.67 -32.22
CA LEU A 320 -22.72 -19.16 -33.17
C LEU A 320 -24.01 -20.01 -33.11
N LYS A 321 -25.08 -19.38 -32.63
CA LYS A 321 -26.44 -19.89 -32.78
C LYS A 321 -26.95 -19.41 -34.13
N SER A 322 -27.13 -20.28 -35.07
CA SER A 322 -27.86 -19.97 -36.30
C SER A 322 -28.90 -21.02 -36.56
N THR A 323 -30.13 -20.61 -36.80
CA THR A 323 -31.20 -21.47 -37.28
C THR A 323 -31.03 -21.86 -38.75
N ALA A 324 -30.12 -21.20 -39.47
CA ALA A 324 -29.84 -21.45 -40.91
C ALA A 324 -28.81 -22.56 -41.13
N TYR A 325 -28.09 -23.02 -40.09
CA TYR A 325 -27.09 -24.08 -40.20
C TYR A 325 -27.37 -25.18 -39.18
N ALA A 326 -27.22 -26.44 -39.59
CA ALA A 326 -27.33 -27.57 -38.70
C ALA A 326 -26.21 -27.51 -37.62
N ALA A 327 -26.47 -28.06 -36.45
CA ALA A 327 -25.44 -28.21 -35.40
C ALA A 327 -24.22 -28.98 -35.97
N ASN A 328 -23.01 -28.52 -35.65
CA ASN A 328 -21.72 -29.01 -36.16
C ASN A 328 -21.43 -28.74 -37.63
N SER A 329 -22.14 -27.85 -38.30
CA SER A 329 -21.78 -27.39 -39.64
C SER A 329 -20.57 -26.46 -39.60
N THR A 330 -19.61 -26.66 -40.52
CA THR A 330 -18.49 -25.74 -40.72
C THR A 330 -18.89 -24.64 -41.70
N ILE A 331 -18.75 -23.40 -41.28
CA ILE A 331 -18.97 -22.23 -42.16
C ILE A 331 -17.60 -21.82 -42.69
N ASN A 332 -17.40 -22.04 -44.00
CA ASN A 332 -16.19 -21.57 -44.68
C ASN A 332 -16.41 -20.16 -45.22
N GLY A 333 -15.54 -19.23 -44.80
CA GLY A 333 -15.61 -17.82 -45.21
C GLY A 333 -15.49 -17.56 -46.71
N ASN A 334 -15.03 -18.57 -47.51
CA ASN A 334 -14.91 -18.46 -48.97
C ASN A 334 -16.20 -18.83 -49.74
N THR A 335 -17.16 -19.50 -49.13
CA THR A 335 -18.38 -19.96 -49.78
C THR A 335 -19.62 -19.18 -49.43
N THR A 336 -19.60 -18.52 -48.31
CA THR A 336 -20.64 -17.57 -47.82
C THR A 336 -19.93 -16.29 -47.50
N ALA A 337 -20.36 -15.15 -48.04
CA ALA A 337 -19.77 -13.85 -47.77
C ALA A 337 -19.95 -13.48 -46.28
N VAL A 338 -19.14 -14.05 -45.43
CA VAL A 338 -19.11 -13.80 -44.01
C VAL A 338 -18.14 -12.66 -43.73
N THR A 339 -18.63 -11.61 -43.13
CA THR A 339 -17.81 -10.49 -42.72
C THR A 339 -17.25 -10.78 -41.32
N ILE A 340 -15.93 -10.68 -41.16
CA ILE A 340 -15.26 -10.77 -39.87
C ILE A 340 -14.77 -9.38 -39.50
N GLN A 341 -15.36 -8.84 -38.48
CA GLN A 341 -14.97 -7.53 -37.95
C GLN A 341 -14.39 -7.71 -36.54
N ARG A 342 -13.21 -7.19 -36.31
CA ARG A 342 -12.62 -7.10 -34.99
C ARG A 342 -13.04 -5.76 -34.35
N GLY A 343 -13.48 -5.81 -33.09
CA GLY A 343 -13.74 -4.64 -32.25
C GLY A 343 -12.91 -4.69 -30.98
N TRP A 344 -12.49 -3.53 -30.52
CA TRP A 344 -11.82 -3.41 -29.22
C TRP A 344 -12.73 -3.89 -28.09
N LYS A 345 -12.20 -4.66 -27.13
CA LYS A 345 -12.95 -5.21 -25.98
C LYS A 345 -13.79 -4.16 -25.26
N TYR A 346 -13.27 -2.96 -25.13
CA TYR A 346 -13.89 -1.88 -24.34
C TYR A 346 -14.61 -0.82 -25.19
N LYS A 347 -15.01 -1.17 -26.42
CA LYS A 347 -15.73 -0.26 -27.33
C LYS A 347 -17.02 0.33 -26.74
N ASN A 348 -17.62 -0.37 -25.78
CA ASN A 348 -18.84 0.10 -25.09
C ASN A 348 -18.55 1.05 -23.91
N LEU A 349 -17.29 1.17 -23.49
CA LEU A 349 -16.87 2.02 -22.36
C LEU A 349 -16.20 3.32 -22.81
N ALA A 350 -15.69 3.38 -24.04
CA ALA A 350 -15.01 4.54 -24.58
C ALA A 350 -15.35 4.70 -26.07
N PRO A 351 -15.47 5.94 -26.56
CA PRO A 351 -15.73 6.23 -27.96
C PRO A 351 -14.54 5.89 -28.85
N ALA A 352 -14.79 5.77 -30.15
CA ALA A 352 -13.73 5.62 -31.14
C ALA A 352 -12.78 6.83 -31.11
N PRO A 353 -11.47 6.62 -31.33
CA PRO A 353 -10.54 7.74 -31.46
C PRO A 353 -10.92 8.68 -32.58
N THR A 354 -10.84 9.99 -32.28
CA THR A 354 -11.18 11.09 -33.19
C THR A 354 -10.12 12.18 -33.12
N THR A 355 -10.30 13.24 -33.88
CA THR A 355 -9.54 14.47 -33.68
C THR A 355 -10.12 15.22 -32.49
N SER A 356 -9.29 15.54 -31.49
CA SER A 356 -9.72 16.32 -30.31
C SER A 356 -10.14 17.73 -30.71
N THR A 357 -11.05 18.33 -29.92
CA THR A 357 -11.51 19.71 -30.17
C THR A 357 -10.36 20.71 -30.22
N PHE A 358 -9.34 20.50 -29.39
CA PHE A 358 -8.16 21.36 -29.36
C PHE A 358 -7.34 21.25 -30.64
N VAL A 359 -7.02 20.03 -31.09
CA VAL A 359 -6.27 19.79 -32.33
C VAL A 359 -7.05 20.23 -33.54
N GLN A 360 -8.37 20.06 -33.54
CA GLN A 360 -9.24 20.51 -34.62
C GLN A 360 -9.19 22.04 -34.77
N GLN A 361 -9.11 22.77 -33.66
CA GLN A 361 -9.16 24.24 -33.65
C GLN A 361 -7.79 24.89 -33.80
N TYR A 362 -6.75 24.31 -33.22
CA TYR A 362 -5.43 24.94 -33.09
C TYR A 362 -4.27 24.15 -33.74
N GLY A 363 -4.56 23.01 -34.36
CA GLY A 363 -3.52 22.13 -34.89
C GLY A 363 -3.88 21.45 -36.21
N ASN A 364 -3.34 20.24 -36.39
CA ASN A 364 -3.59 19.42 -37.59
C ASN A 364 -4.96 18.76 -37.51
N SER A 365 -6.00 19.42 -38.01
CA SER A 365 -7.38 18.96 -37.99
C SER A 365 -7.64 17.63 -38.72
N SER A 366 -6.67 17.16 -39.51
CA SER A 366 -6.75 15.85 -40.18
C SER A 366 -6.21 14.69 -39.35
N ALA A 367 -5.54 14.99 -38.23
CA ALA A 367 -4.94 13.98 -37.38
C ALA A 367 -5.91 13.44 -36.34
N VAL A 368 -6.11 12.14 -36.29
CA VAL A 368 -6.78 11.46 -35.18
C VAL A 368 -5.78 11.36 -34.03
N ASP A 369 -5.93 12.23 -33.03
CA ASP A 369 -5.00 12.38 -31.91
C ASP A 369 -5.52 11.78 -30.61
N THR A 370 -6.82 11.46 -30.51
CA THR A 370 -7.34 10.96 -29.24
C THR A 370 -6.99 9.49 -29.01
N VAL A 371 -6.82 9.17 -27.74
CA VAL A 371 -6.50 7.83 -27.22
C VAL A 371 -7.42 7.51 -26.05
N SER A 372 -7.79 6.24 -25.95
CA SER A 372 -8.52 5.70 -24.81
C SER A 372 -7.70 4.61 -24.14
N VAL A 373 -7.62 4.66 -22.80
CA VAL A 373 -6.86 3.74 -21.96
C VAL A 373 -7.78 3.14 -20.91
N VAL A 374 -7.80 1.81 -20.83
CA VAL A 374 -8.57 1.07 -19.84
C VAL A 374 -7.64 0.22 -19.01
N ILE A 375 -7.78 0.34 -17.69
CA ILE A 375 -7.04 -0.45 -16.71
C ILE A 375 -8.01 -1.44 -16.08
N SER A 376 -7.65 -2.71 -16.05
CA SER A 376 -8.49 -3.78 -15.50
C SER A 376 -7.69 -4.70 -14.58
N ASP A 377 -8.39 -5.29 -13.61
CA ASP A 377 -7.90 -6.30 -12.68
C ASP A 377 -8.02 -7.69 -13.30
N GLN A 378 -7.11 -8.03 -14.19
CA GLN A 378 -7.16 -9.28 -14.94
C GLN A 378 -7.01 -10.52 -14.03
N GLY A 379 -6.23 -10.42 -12.96
CA GLY A 379 -6.01 -11.50 -12.00
C GLY A 379 -7.04 -11.55 -10.88
N GLY A 380 -7.76 -10.47 -10.63
CA GLY A 380 -8.75 -10.36 -9.56
C GLY A 380 -8.15 -10.04 -8.17
N LEU A 381 -6.87 -9.62 -8.10
CA LEU A 381 -6.20 -9.39 -6.82
C LEU A 381 -6.55 -8.04 -6.17
N PHE A 382 -7.12 -7.08 -6.92
CA PHE A 382 -7.60 -5.81 -6.38
C PHE A 382 -9.07 -5.87 -5.96
N THR A 383 -9.90 -6.56 -6.75
CA THR A 383 -11.35 -6.54 -6.59
C THR A 383 -11.96 -7.86 -6.12
N GLY A 384 -11.19 -8.94 -6.14
CA GLY A 384 -11.69 -10.31 -5.95
C GLY A 384 -12.33 -10.92 -7.21
N VAL A 385 -12.56 -10.12 -8.27
CA VAL A 385 -13.23 -10.58 -9.50
C VAL A 385 -12.33 -10.32 -10.71
N LYS A 386 -11.95 -11.39 -11.39
CA LYS A 386 -11.09 -11.33 -12.57
C LYS A 386 -11.73 -10.54 -13.70
N GLY A 387 -10.95 -9.68 -14.35
CA GLY A 387 -11.37 -8.91 -15.51
C GLY A 387 -12.16 -7.64 -15.19
N THR A 388 -12.35 -7.30 -13.91
CA THR A 388 -13.05 -6.08 -13.49
C THR A 388 -12.32 -4.84 -14.00
N VAL A 389 -13.06 -3.91 -14.61
CA VAL A 389 -12.52 -2.62 -15.05
C VAL A 389 -12.34 -1.72 -13.82
N LEU A 390 -11.11 -1.22 -13.65
CA LEU A 390 -10.73 -0.35 -12.55
C LEU A 390 -10.85 1.13 -12.92
N GLU A 391 -10.28 1.50 -14.10
CA GLU A 391 -10.26 2.87 -14.59
C GLU A 391 -10.46 2.93 -16.10
N VAL A 392 -11.13 3.98 -16.55
CA VAL A 392 -11.34 4.29 -17.97
C VAL A 392 -10.93 5.73 -18.21
N PHE A 393 -9.90 5.93 -19.02
CA PHE A 393 -9.49 7.22 -19.53
C PHE A 393 -9.84 7.28 -21.01
N SER A 394 -10.79 8.10 -21.39
CA SER A 394 -11.30 8.14 -22.78
C SER A 394 -11.19 9.53 -23.40
N GLY A 395 -10.90 9.57 -24.69
CA GLY A 395 -10.86 10.82 -25.45
C GLY A 395 -9.72 11.76 -25.06
N LEU A 396 -8.66 11.23 -24.44
CA LEU A 396 -7.46 12.01 -24.11
C LEU A 396 -6.64 12.29 -25.38
N SER A 397 -6.00 13.45 -25.46
CA SER A 397 -5.18 13.83 -26.61
C SER A 397 -3.72 13.38 -26.45
N ARG A 398 -3.09 12.97 -27.55
CA ARG A 398 -1.64 12.77 -27.65
C ARG A 398 -0.90 14.09 -27.93
N ALA A 399 -1.62 15.19 -28.19
CA ALA A 399 -0.99 16.50 -28.34
C ALA A 399 -0.49 17.02 -26.99
N THR A 400 0.81 17.37 -26.93
CA THR A 400 1.50 17.76 -25.69
C THR A 400 0.99 19.05 -25.07
N ASP A 401 0.40 19.90 -25.88
CA ASP A 401 -0.18 21.21 -25.57
C ASP A 401 -1.72 21.18 -25.47
N ALA A 402 -2.35 19.99 -25.59
CA ALA A 402 -3.80 19.87 -25.57
C ALA A 402 -4.42 20.25 -24.22
N VAL A 403 -5.47 21.06 -24.33
CA VAL A 403 -6.34 21.42 -23.19
C VAL A 403 -7.82 21.17 -23.54
N THR A 404 -8.66 21.03 -22.53
CA THR A 404 -10.11 20.92 -22.70
C THR A 404 -10.70 22.27 -23.10
N ILE A 405 -11.67 22.25 -24.02
CA ILE A 405 -12.40 23.43 -24.47
C ILE A 405 -13.92 23.22 -24.25
N PRO A 406 -14.59 24.07 -23.45
CA PRO A 406 -14.06 25.11 -22.55
C PRO A 406 -13.45 24.49 -21.29
N GLY A 407 -12.60 25.20 -20.57
CA GLY A 407 -12.05 24.78 -19.27
C GLY A 407 -10.56 24.93 -19.11
N ASN A 408 -9.80 24.92 -20.19
CA ASN A 408 -8.33 25.13 -20.21
C ASN A 408 -7.53 24.23 -19.25
N VAL A 409 -8.06 23.02 -18.98
CA VAL A 409 -7.39 21.99 -18.19
C VAL A 409 -6.65 21.06 -19.15
N THR A 410 -5.44 20.63 -18.78
CA THR A 410 -4.67 19.71 -19.62
C THR A 410 -5.48 18.48 -20.01
N ASN A 411 -5.49 18.15 -21.29
CA ASN A 411 -6.05 16.92 -21.86
C ASN A 411 -4.96 16.02 -22.43
N TYR A 412 -3.70 16.36 -22.17
CA TYR A 412 -2.58 15.53 -22.60
C TYR A 412 -2.53 14.23 -21.82
N TYR A 413 -2.68 13.11 -22.52
CA TYR A 413 -2.92 11.80 -21.92
C TYR A 413 -1.84 11.38 -20.92
N LYS A 414 -0.57 11.70 -21.14
CA LYS A 414 0.51 11.41 -20.19
C LYS A 414 0.28 12.06 -18.83
N THR A 415 -0.02 13.37 -18.86
CA THR A 415 -0.25 14.15 -17.65
C THR A 415 -1.51 13.69 -16.94
N VAL A 416 -2.59 13.51 -17.70
CA VAL A 416 -3.89 13.09 -17.11
C VAL A 416 -3.79 11.72 -16.45
N ILE A 417 -3.18 10.74 -17.12
CA ILE A 417 -3.02 9.39 -16.55
C ILE A 417 -2.12 9.43 -15.32
N SER A 418 -0.96 10.09 -15.40
CA SER A 418 -0.02 10.14 -14.28
C SER A 418 -0.54 10.90 -13.06
N GLN A 419 -1.45 11.87 -13.25
CA GLN A 419 -2.05 12.62 -12.14
C GLN A 419 -3.26 11.93 -11.52
N ASN A 420 -4.02 11.17 -12.31
CA ASN A 420 -5.34 10.68 -11.87
C ASN A 420 -5.41 9.17 -11.68
N SER A 421 -4.50 8.39 -12.30
CA SER A 421 -4.52 6.94 -12.11
C SER A 421 -4.02 6.53 -10.73
N LYS A 422 -4.76 5.64 -10.09
CA LYS A 422 -4.39 5.01 -8.81
C LYS A 422 -3.58 3.73 -8.98
N TYR A 423 -3.42 3.26 -10.22
CA TYR A 423 -2.87 1.94 -10.51
C TYR A 423 -1.61 1.98 -11.36
N VAL A 424 -1.45 3.00 -12.24
CA VAL A 424 -0.35 3.04 -13.20
C VAL A 424 0.25 4.43 -13.33
N TRP A 425 1.56 4.45 -13.60
CA TRP A 425 2.28 5.61 -14.11
C TRP A 425 2.47 5.47 -15.61
N PHE A 426 2.45 6.59 -16.31
CA PHE A 426 2.85 6.64 -17.70
C PHE A 426 4.38 6.52 -17.83
N GLY A 427 4.86 5.69 -18.74
CA GLY A 427 6.27 5.56 -19.08
C GLY A 427 6.61 6.24 -20.41
N ASN A 428 6.30 5.57 -21.51
CA ASN A 428 6.65 6.04 -22.84
C ASN A 428 5.49 5.93 -23.83
N ASP A 429 5.59 6.62 -24.95
CA ASP A 429 4.65 6.51 -26.05
C ASP A 429 4.66 5.12 -26.67
N ARG A 430 3.50 4.65 -27.06
CA ARG A 430 3.40 3.43 -27.87
C ARG A 430 4.01 3.66 -29.25
N PRO A 431 4.87 2.74 -29.76
CA PRO A 431 5.33 2.82 -31.14
C PRO A 431 4.18 3.00 -32.13
N GLY A 432 4.33 3.90 -33.09
CA GLY A 432 3.27 4.25 -34.05
C GLY A 432 2.21 5.24 -33.55
N ALA A 433 2.30 5.68 -32.29
CA ALA A 433 1.36 6.65 -31.68
C ALA A 433 2.12 7.67 -30.81
N THR A 434 3.16 8.30 -31.35
CA THR A 434 4.01 9.27 -30.65
C THR A 434 3.28 10.56 -30.34
N SER A 435 3.64 11.18 -29.22
CA SER A 435 3.17 12.50 -28.82
C SER A 435 3.89 13.60 -29.61
N ALA A 436 3.19 14.68 -29.91
CA ALA A 436 3.73 15.87 -30.55
C ALA A 436 2.87 17.09 -30.19
N THR A 437 3.24 18.30 -30.58
CA THR A 437 2.36 19.47 -30.44
C THR A 437 1.14 19.35 -31.36
N ALA A 438 0.05 20.02 -31.05
CA ALA A 438 -1.18 20.00 -31.88
C ALA A 438 -0.90 20.33 -33.35
N ALA A 439 0.05 21.22 -33.60
CA ALA A 439 0.42 21.63 -34.96
C ALA A 439 1.11 20.51 -35.75
N THR A 440 1.84 19.61 -35.10
CA THR A 440 2.69 18.59 -35.73
C THR A 440 2.22 17.16 -35.49
N ILE A 441 1.15 16.98 -34.69
CA ILE A 441 0.60 15.65 -34.37
C ILE A 441 0.14 14.92 -35.61
N SER A 442 0.35 13.60 -35.65
CA SER A 442 -0.12 12.71 -36.70
C SER A 442 -1.06 11.64 -36.16
N SER A 443 -1.90 11.09 -37.02
CA SER A 443 -2.74 9.95 -36.66
C SER A 443 -1.85 8.74 -36.29
N SER A 444 -2.33 7.94 -35.35
CA SER A 444 -1.66 6.67 -35.02
C SER A 444 -1.68 5.73 -36.21
N THR A 445 -0.57 5.03 -36.42
CA THR A 445 -0.43 4.01 -37.46
C THR A 445 -0.82 2.61 -37.00
N ASN A 446 -1.20 2.46 -35.70
CA ASN A 446 -1.52 1.18 -35.11
C ASN A 446 -2.82 0.60 -35.67
N GLN A 447 -2.76 -0.67 -36.08
CA GLN A 447 -3.91 -1.37 -36.64
C GLN A 447 -4.70 -2.16 -35.58
N THR A 448 -4.12 -2.39 -34.41
CA THR A 448 -4.69 -3.17 -33.32
C THR A 448 -4.60 -2.42 -32.01
N PRO A 449 -5.51 -2.63 -31.05
CA PRO A 449 -5.35 -2.09 -29.71
C PRO A 449 -4.14 -2.76 -29.04
N MET A 450 -3.56 -2.07 -28.08
CA MET A 450 -2.62 -2.69 -27.16
C MET A 450 -3.40 -3.32 -26.01
N ALA A 451 -3.03 -4.52 -25.60
CA ALA A 451 -3.56 -5.15 -24.39
C ALA A 451 -2.46 -5.96 -23.73
N VAL A 452 -1.90 -5.46 -22.63
CA VAL A 452 -0.73 -6.02 -21.97
C VAL A 452 -1.01 -6.24 -20.51
N ASN A 453 -0.67 -7.44 -20.01
CA ASN A 453 -0.67 -7.73 -18.59
C ASN A 453 0.63 -7.21 -17.97
N PHE A 454 0.52 -6.70 -16.74
CA PHE A 454 1.69 -6.36 -15.96
C PHE A 454 2.36 -7.64 -15.46
N VAL A 455 3.68 -7.64 -15.38
CA VAL A 455 4.51 -8.78 -14.95
C VAL A 455 5.71 -8.30 -14.17
N GLY A 456 6.35 -9.21 -13.41
CA GLY A 456 7.61 -8.93 -12.71
C GLY A 456 7.45 -8.25 -11.35
N GLY A 457 6.22 -7.99 -10.90
CA GLY A 457 5.96 -7.48 -9.56
C GLY A 457 6.28 -8.50 -8.47
N GLN A 458 6.94 -8.06 -7.39
CA GLN A 458 7.26 -8.87 -6.21
C GLN A 458 7.01 -8.07 -4.94
N ASP A 459 6.60 -8.77 -3.88
CA ASP A 459 6.31 -8.17 -2.58
C ASP A 459 7.57 -7.97 -1.72
N GLY A 460 8.68 -8.57 -2.10
CA GLY A 460 9.88 -8.63 -1.30
C GLY A 460 9.80 -9.71 -0.21
N SER A 461 10.55 -9.51 0.87
CA SER A 461 10.60 -10.46 1.99
C SER A 461 9.34 -10.38 2.86
N ALA A 462 8.93 -11.52 3.42
CA ALA A 462 7.86 -11.57 4.42
C ALA A 462 8.24 -10.80 5.70
N GLU A 463 7.25 -10.42 6.51
CA GLU A 463 7.45 -9.67 7.76
C GLU A 463 8.35 -10.36 8.79
N GLY A 464 8.51 -11.70 8.69
CA GLY A 464 9.44 -12.47 9.52
C GLY A 464 10.88 -12.56 8.97
N SER A 465 11.15 -12.05 7.77
CA SER A 465 12.44 -12.17 7.08
C SER A 465 12.89 -10.89 6.35
N VAL A 466 12.14 -9.79 6.50
CA VAL A 466 12.53 -8.48 5.97
C VAL A 466 13.86 -8.02 6.59
N GLN A 467 14.70 -7.31 5.81
CA GLN A 467 15.93 -6.76 6.39
C GLN A 467 15.58 -5.72 7.45
N PHE A 468 16.28 -5.78 8.60
CA PHE A 468 16.06 -4.83 9.70
C PHE A 468 16.23 -3.37 9.25
N ALA A 469 17.22 -3.11 8.38
CA ALA A 469 17.46 -1.78 7.84
C ALA A 469 16.27 -1.23 7.02
N ASP A 470 15.59 -2.07 6.24
CA ASP A 470 14.43 -1.65 5.45
C ASP A 470 13.23 -1.28 6.35
N LEU A 471 13.07 -2.06 7.44
CA LEU A 471 12.04 -1.79 8.45
C LEU A 471 12.36 -0.52 9.25
N ALA A 472 13.62 -0.34 9.67
CA ALA A 472 14.10 0.85 10.35
C ALA A 472 13.91 2.11 9.48
N ASN A 473 14.31 2.05 8.21
CA ASN A 473 14.13 3.17 7.25
C ASN A 473 12.65 3.54 7.07
N ALA A 474 11.75 2.57 7.09
CA ALA A 474 10.32 2.84 6.99
C ALA A 474 9.77 3.55 8.26
N TYR A 475 10.26 3.20 9.44
CA TYR A 475 9.93 3.91 10.68
C TYR A 475 10.59 5.28 10.80
N ASP A 476 11.77 5.47 10.19
CA ASP A 476 12.51 6.74 10.22
C ASP A 476 11.75 7.91 9.58
N LEU A 477 10.81 7.62 8.70
CA LEU A 477 9.89 8.64 8.18
C LEU A 477 9.11 9.35 9.29
N PHE A 478 8.83 8.65 10.38
CA PHE A 478 8.13 9.22 11.54
C PHE A 478 9.05 10.07 12.43
N LYS A 479 10.34 10.20 12.15
CA LYS A 479 11.24 11.18 12.79
C LYS A 479 10.89 12.61 12.37
N ASP A 480 10.32 12.78 11.18
CA ASP A 480 9.86 14.05 10.70
C ASP A 480 8.63 14.51 11.51
N ARG A 481 8.76 15.68 12.15
CA ARG A 481 7.71 16.30 12.95
C ARG A 481 6.57 16.88 12.11
N SER A 482 6.74 17.00 10.80
CA SER A 482 5.66 17.38 9.88
C SER A 482 4.57 16.31 9.84
N ILE A 483 4.91 15.03 10.13
CA ILE A 483 3.96 13.93 10.25
C ILE A 483 3.46 13.92 11.72
N PRO A 484 2.17 14.25 11.96
CA PRO A 484 1.65 14.51 13.31
C PRO A 484 1.31 13.23 14.08
N VAL A 485 2.16 12.21 14.02
CA VAL A 485 1.96 10.97 14.79
C VAL A 485 2.23 11.17 16.27
N SER A 486 1.47 10.51 17.13
CA SER A 486 1.63 10.52 18.59
C SER A 486 1.69 9.13 19.20
N LEU A 487 1.21 8.10 18.49
CA LEU A 487 1.12 6.71 18.94
C LEU A 487 1.84 5.83 17.91
N ILE A 488 3.01 5.32 18.23
CA ILE A 488 3.80 4.45 17.33
C ILE A 488 3.58 3.01 17.75
N MET A 489 3.15 2.18 16.80
CA MET A 489 2.94 0.74 17.01
C MET A 489 4.12 -0.03 16.44
N GLN A 490 4.60 -1.02 17.19
CA GLN A 490 5.67 -1.91 16.73
C GLN A 490 5.23 -2.81 15.57
N GLY A 491 3.93 -3.18 15.51
CA GLY A 491 3.49 -4.26 14.62
C GLY A 491 4.00 -5.62 15.11
N LYS A 492 4.54 -6.43 14.20
CA LYS A 492 5.17 -7.70 14.55
C LYS A 492 6.51 -7.48 15.28
N PRO A 493 6.76 -8.15 16.41
CA PRO A 493 8.09 -8.19 17.05
C PRO A 493 9.16 -8.71 16.09
N TYR A 494 10.32 -8.06 16.05
CA TYR A 494 11.33 -8.40 15.05
C TYR A 494 12.77 -8.15 15.51
N GLY A 495 13.65 -9.09 15.15
CA GLY A 495 15.10 -8.97 15.22
C GLY A 495 15.70 -9.02 16.61
N GLY A 496 16.96 -9.45 16.66
CA GLY A 496 17.75 -9.58 17.88
C GLY A 496 17.52 -10.90 18.63
N THR A 497 18.59 -11.39 19.21
CA THR A 497 18.60 -12.56 20.11
C THR A 497 19.59 -12.29 21.24
N THR A 498 19.17 -12.50 22.48
CA THR A 498 20.02 -12.35 23.67
C THR A 498 19.63 -13.37 24.73
N THR A 499 20.37 -13.43 25.80
CA THR A 499 20.06 -14.28 26.96
C THR A 499 19.86 -13.42 28.19
N VAL A 500 18.68 -13.55 28.82
CA VAL A 500 18.32 -12.89 30.08
C VAL A 500 17.93 -13.96 31.08
N ASN A 501 18.56 -13.98 32.24
CA ASN A 501 18.33 -14.99 33.32
C ASN A 501 18.29 -16.42 32.78
N ASN A 502 19.29 -16.80 31.98
CA ASN A 502 19.41 -18.11 31.30
C ASN A 502 18.27 -18.47 30.32
N GLN A 503 17.45 -17.54 29.94
CA GLN A 503 16.41 -17.70 28.92
C GLN A 503 16.82 -16.99 27.63
N THR A 504 16.69 -17.66 26.50
CA THR A 504 16.85 -17.04 25.17
C THR A 504 15.68 -16.11 24.91
N VAL A 505 15.97 -14.86 24.61
CA VAL A 505 14.99 -13.81 24.27
C VAL A 505 15.23 -13.37 22.83
N ASN A 506 14.15 -13.36 22.03
CA ASN A 506 14.19 -13.03 20.61
C ASN A 506 13.30 -11.85 20.27
N ASN A 507 13.52 -11.27 19.10
CA ASN A 507 12.63 -10.30 18.46
C ASN A 507 12.33 -9.02 19.27
N PHE A 508 13.34 -8.51 19.99
CA PHE A 508 13.27 -7.27 20.80
C PHE A 508 13.93 -6.06 20.11
N GLN A 509 14.74 -6.28 19.07
CA GLN A 509 15.58 -5.22 18.48
C GLN A 509 14.75 -4.09 17.88
N LEU A 510 13.63 -4.40 17.21
CA LEU A 510 12.74 -3.38 16.66
C LEU A 510 12.14 -2.51 17.77
N ALA A 511 11.71 -3.11 18.89
CA ALA A 511 11.19 -2.37 20.03
C ALA A 511 12.21 -1.36 20.56
N ASN A 512 13.46 -1.80 20.80
CA ASN A 512 14.54 -0.92 21.24
C ASN A 512 14.82 0.19 20.22
N TYR A 513 14.86 -0.15 18.94
CA TYR A 513 15.05 0.84 17.89
C TYR A 513 13.98 1.96 17.92
N LEU A 514 12.71 1.58 18.08
CA LEU A 514 11.60 2.53 18.15
C LEU A 514 11.65 3.37 19.42
N ILE A 515 11.99 2.75 20.55
CA ILE A 515 12.14 3.46 21.83
C ILE A 515 13.22 4.53 21.71
N ASP A 516 14.42 4.14 21.26
CA ASP A 516 15.59 5.01 21.20
C ASP A 516 15.47 6.09 20.12
N ASN A 517 15.02 5.74 18.91
CA ASN A 517 15.06 6.60 17.74
C ASN A 517 13.79 7.41 17.51
N LEU A 518 12.65 6.99 18.07
CA LEU A 518 11.40 7.72 17.96
C LEU A 518 10.94 8.25 19.34
N GLY A 519 10.81 7.39 20.34
CA GLY A 519 10.35 7.77 21.67
C GLY A 519 11.24 8.83 22.33
N GLU A 520 12.51 8.49 22.54
CA GLU A 520 13.48 9.35 23.25
C GLU A 520 13.97 10.54 22.40
N VAL A 521 13.95 10.44 21.05
CA VAL A 521 14.38 11.52 20.17
C VAL A 521 13.27 12.55 19.97
N ARG A 522 12.05 12.09 19.62
CA ARG A 522 10.93 12.99 19.38
C ARG A 522 10.35 13.55 20.65
N LYS A 523 10.19 12.73 21.69
CA LYS A 523 9.58 13.04 23.00
C LYS A 523 8.10 13.45 22.95
N ASP A 524 7.50 13.49 21.76
CA ASP A 524 6.08 13.79 21.53
C ASP A 524 5.27 12.57 21.06
N VAL A 525 5.87 11.37 21.11
CA VAL A 525 5.25 10.11 20.76
C VAL A 525 5.38 9.06 21.86
N VAL A 526 4.45 8.10 21.89
CA VAL A 526 4.51 6.92 22.76
C VAL A 526 4.59 5.67 21.86
N VAL A 527 5.53 4.78 22.16
CA VAL A 527 5.79 3.53 21.43
C VAL A 527 5.08 2.37 22.12
N PHE A 528 4.22 1.66 21.39
CA PHE A 528 3.48 0.50 21.89
C PHE A 528 4.13 -0.79 21.40
N VAL A 529 4.44 -1.66 22.35
CA VAL A 529 5.28 -2.84 22.17
C VAL A 529 4.57 -4.08 22.69
N THR A 530 4.58 -5.16 21.89
CA THR A 530 4.13 -6.49 22.28
C THR A 530 5.35 -7.42 22.35
N PRO A 531 5.48 -8.30 23.36
CA PRO A 531 6.52 -9.32 23.42
C PRO A 531 6.45 -10.29 22.23
N ASP A 532 7.55 -10.99 21.97
CA ASP A 532 7.59 -12.07 21.00
C ASP A 532 6.62 -13.21 21.38
N ASP A 533 5.97 -13.85 20.39
CA ASP A 533 5.03 -14.97 20.62
C ASP A 533 5.70 -16.14 21.35
N ALA A 534 6.99 -16.38 21.12
CA ALA A 534 7.75 -17.39 21.83
C ALA A 534 7.84 -17.12 23.34
N ALA A 535 7.85 -15.85 23.77
CA ALA A 535 7.83 -15.52 25.20
C ALA A 535 6.54 -15.94 25.90
N VAL A 536 5.44 -16.02 25.14
CA VAL A 536 4.11 -16.42 25.64
C VAL A 536 3.87 -17.92 25.49
N THR A 537 4.59 -18.61 24.60
CA THR A 537 4.30 -20.02 24.23
C THR A 537 5.33 -21.01 24.67
N SER A 538 6.63 -20.64 24.65
CA SER A 538 7.72 -21.59 24.88
C SER A 538 7.92 -21.99 26.35
N TYR A 539 7.43 -21.19 27.30
CA TYR A 539 7.63 -21.40 28.73
C TYR A 539 6.28 -21.57 29.46
N GLN A 540 5.54 -22.61 29.11
CA GLN A 540 4.17 -22.85 29.58
C GLN A 540 4.03 -22.94 31.11
N THR A 541 5.08 -23.25 31.84
CA THR A 541 5.06 -23.38 33.31
C THR A 541 5.24 -22.04 34.05
N ASN A 542 5.81 -21.03 33.41
CA ASN A 542 6.03 -19.70 34.00
C ASN A 542 6.08 -18.59 32.95
N ILE A 543 4.97 -18.35 32.31
CA ILE A 543 4.83 -17.34 31.25
C ILE A 543 5.09 -15.93 31.78
N ALA A 544 4.62 -15.62 33.00
CA ALA A 544 4.84 -14.31 33.60
C ALA A 544 6.35 -13.98 33.71
N GLN A 545 7.17 -14.93 34.20
CA GLN A 545 8.62 -14.74 34.29
C GLN A 545 9.28 -14.65 32.90
N SER A 546 8.78 -15.42 31.93
CA SER A 546 9.26 -15.34 30.56
C SER A 546 9.06 -13.94 29.95
N LEU A 547 7.91 -13.34 30.18
CA LEU A 547 7.61 -11.97 29.77
C LEU A 547 8.48 -10.94 30.48
N VAL A 548 8.72 -11.13 31.78
CA VAL A 548 9.65 -10.27 32.54
C VAL A 548 11.08 -10.35 32.00
N ASN A 549 11.55 -11.55 31.64
CA ASN A 549 12.86 -11.75 31.03
C ASN A 549 12.93 -11.07 29.65
N TRP A 550 11.86 -11.19 28.84
CA TRP A 550 11.79 -10.50 27.55
C TRP A 550 11.84 -8.98 27.74
N PHE A 551 11.07 -8.45 28.69
CA PHE A 551 11.10 -7.03 29.04
C PHE A 551 12.49 -6.58 29.50
N GLY A 552 13.26 -7.44 30.20
CA GLY A 552 14.63 -7.17 30.61
C GLY A 552 15.63 -6.97 29.47
N ALA A 553 15.26 -7.31 28.21
CA ALA A 553 16.04 -7.00 27.02
C ALA A 553 15.68 -5.63 26.41
N LEU A 554 14.66 -4.95 26.92
CA LEU A 554 14.25 -3.61 26.45
C LEU A 554 15.02 -2.50 27.17
N HIS A 555 15.12 -1.38 26.49
CA HIS A 555 15.66 -0.16 27.08
C HIS A 555 14.60 0.54 27.96
N ASP A 556 15.02 0.98 29.15
CA ASP A 556 14.16 1.67 30.12
C ASP A 556 13.70 3.03 29.59
N SER A 557 12.41 3.19 29.31
CA SER A 557 11.86 4.43 28.80
C SER A 557 10.41 4.65 29.23
N SER A 558 10.09 5.87 29.63
CA SER A 558 8.72 6.28 29.90
C SER A 558 7.90 6.59 28.63
N TYR A 559 8.55 6.59 27.45
CA TYR A 559 7.90 6.75 26.16
C TYR A 559 7.51 5.42 25.52
N SER A 560 7.65 4.30 26.23
CA SER A 560 7.21 2.98 25.78
C SER A 560 6.06 2.46 26.65
N VAL A 561 5.23 1.60 26.08
CA VAL A 561 4.13 0.89 26.75
C VAL A 561 4.20 -0.55 26.28
N VAL A 562 4.32 -1.50 27.22
CA VAL A 562 4.47 -2.92 26.93
C VAL A 562 3.21 -3.66 27.40
N ASP A 563 2.62 -4.45 26.53
CA ASP A 563 1.48 -5.33 26.81
C ASP A 563 1.91 -6.78 27.08
N SER A 564 0.96 -7.66 27.41
CA SER A 564 1.24 -9.05 27.79
C SER A 564 1.08 -10.08 26.65
N GLY A 565 0.86 -9.65 25.38
CA GLY A 565 0.94 -10.59 24.27
C GLY A 565 -0.10 -10.48 23.16
N TYR A 566 -0.80 -11.59 22.86
CA TYR A 566 -1.52 -11.78 21.58
C TYR A 566 -2.98 -12.06 21.79
N LYS A 567 -3.81 -11.58 20.86
CA LYS A 567 -5.21 -11.95 20.70
C LYS A 567 -5.40 -12.93 19.54
N TYR A 568 -6.34 -13.85 19.68
CA TYR A 568 -6.80 -14.74 18.61
C TYR A 568 -8.00 -14.11 17.93
N MET A 569 -7.87 -13.82 16.64
CA MET A 569 -8.90 -13.16 15.87
C MET A 569 -9.10 -13.82 14.50
N TYR A 570 -10.25 -13.55 13.88
CA TYR A 570 -10.57 -14.05 12.55
C TYR A 570 -10.03 -13.11 11.47
N ASP A 571 -9.22 -13.68 10.59
CA ASP A 571 -8.75 -13.04 9.35
C ASP A 571 -9.76 -13.33 8.25
N ARG A 572 -10.66 -12.39 8.02
CA ARG A 572 -11.75 -12.51 7.02
C ARG A 572 -11.26 -12.53 5.57
N TYR A 573 -10.02 -12.13 5.31
CA TYR A 573 -9.47 -12.07 3.97
C TYR A 573 -8.92 -13.43 3.52
N ASN A 574 -8.42 -14.22 4.46
CA ASN A 574 -7.82 -15.53 4.20
C ASN A 574 -8.66 -16.69 4.78
N ASP A 575 -9.82 -16.40 5.40
CA ASP A 575 -10.70 -17.38 6.04
C ASP A 575 -9.98 -18.26 7.08
N VAL A 576 -9.14 -17.63 7.91
CA VAL A 576 -8.38 -18.34 8.96
C VAL A 576 -8.37 -17.55 10.26
N TYR A 577 -8.17 -18.23 11.37
CA TYR A 577 -7.93 -17.60 12.65
C TYR A 577 -6.42 -17.45 12.90
N ARG A 578 -6.00 -16.28 13.41
CA ARG A 578 -4.60 -15.95 13.68
C ARG A 578 -4.40 -15.37 15.07
N TYR A 579 -3.21 -15.56 15.62
CA TYR A 579 -2.73 -14.77 16.74
C TYR A 579 -2.09 -13.48 16.22
N VAL A 580 -2.50 -12.34 16.78
CA VAL A 580 -2.09 -11.00 16.36
C VAL A 580 -1.59 -10.24 17.58
N PRO A 581 -0.45 -9.53 17.47
CA PRO A 581 0.07 -8.71 18.58
C PRO A 581 -0.91 -7.61 18.96
N THR A 582 -0.98 -7.27 20.25
CA THR A 582 -1.99 -6.34 20.79
C THR A 582 -1.53 -4.89 20.88
N ASN A 583 -0.31 -4.55 20.44
CA ASN A 583 0.17 -3.15 20.46
C ASN A 583 -0.73 -2.19 19.66
N GLY A 584 -1.36 -2.66 18.56
CA GLY A 584 -2.35 -1.90 17.82
C GLY A 584 -3.63 -1.62 18.61
N ASP A 585 -4.11 -2.60 19.39
CA ASP A 585 -5.27 -2.42 20.25
C ASP A 585 -4.96 -1.45 21.40
N VAL A 586 -3.82 -1.61 22.08
CA VAL A 586 -3.44 -0.74 23.22
C VAL A 586 -3.24 0.72 22.77
N ALA A 587 -2.61 0.93 21.62
CA ALA A 587 -2.52 2.25 21.00
C ALA A 587 -3.92 2.78 20.63
N GLY A 588 -4.77 1.92 20.07
CA GLY A 588 -6.16 2.23 19.73
C GLY A 588 -7.02 2.64 20.96
N LEU A 589 -6.83 1.96 22.10
CA LEU A 589 -7.49 2.35 23.35
C LEU A 589 -7.08 3.75 23.82
N CYS A 590 -5.80 4.13 23.64
CA CYS A 590 -5.35 5.50 23.90
C CYS A 590 -6.06 6.49 22.96
N ALA A 591 -6.10 6.21 21.66
CA ALA A 591 -6.79 7.07 20.69
C ALA A 591 -8.29 7.21 20.97
N ARG A 592 -8.96 6.11 21.34
CA ARG A 592 -10.38 6.12 21.74
C ARG A 592 -10.60 6.94 23.02
N THR A 593 -9.67 6.82 23.99
CA THR A 593 -9.76 7.59 25.24
C THR A 593 -9.67 9.08 24.97
N ASP A 594 -8.86 9.52 24.00
CA ASP A 594 -8.77 10.92 23.58
C ASP A 594 -10.09 11.44 22.99
N GLN A 595 -10.79 10.60 22.23
CA GLN A 595 -12.05 10.95 21.58
C GLN A 595 -13.23 11.00 22.57
N THR A 596 -13.22 10.16 23.61
CA THR A 596 -14.33 10.04 24.55
C THR A 596 -14.13 10.86 25.82
N ASN A 597 -12.90 11.13 26.18
CA ASN A 597 -12.48 11.86 27.38
C ASN A 597 -11.36 12.84 27.01
N ASP A 598 -10.14 12.59 27.52
CA ASP A 598 -8.94 13.39 27.28
C ASP A 598 -7.69 12.50 27.32
N PRO A 599 -6.57 12.94 26.74
CA PRO A 599 -5.32 12.16 26.71
C PRO A 599 -4.74 11.81 28.10
N TRP A 600 -5.10 12.55 29.12
CA TRP A 600 -4.66 12.33 30.53
C TRP A 600 -5.56 11.36 31.31
N TRP A 601 -6.53 10.74 30.67
CA TRP A 601 -7.28 9.65 31.28
C TRP A 601 -6.57 8.31 31.02
N SER A 602 -6.62 7.40 32.02
CA SER A 602 -6.09 6.05 31.85
C SER A 602 -6.88 5.29 30.77
N PRO A 603 -6.22 4.67 29.77
CA PRO A 603 -6.91 3.84 28.76
C PRO A 603 -7.33 2.48 29.28
N ALA A 604 -6.91 2.11 30.49
CA ALA A 604 -7.14 0.81 31.09
C ALA A 604 -8.49 0.70 31.83
N GLY A 605 -8.84 -0.53 32.20
CA GLY A 605 -9.99 -0.87 33.00
C GLY A 605 -11.25 -1.17 32.22
N LEU A 606 -12.31 -1.59 32.94
CA LEU A 606 -13.57 -2.09 32.36
C LEU A 606 -14.32 -1.06 31.51
N ASN A 607 -14.17 0.22 31.85
CA ASN A 607 -14.90 1.30 31.18
C ASN A 607 -14.30 1.68 29.83
N ARG A 608 -12.98 1.65 29.68
CA ARG A 608 -12.26 2.16 28.50
C ARG A 608 -11.35 1.13 27.85
N GLY A 609 -10.87 0.14 28.61
CA GLY A 609 -9.83 -0.80 28.19
C GLY A 609 -10.31 -2.03 27.43
N GLN A 610 -11.54 -2.07 26.92
CA GLN A 610 -12.07 -3.25 26.21
C GLN A 610 -11.41 -3.45 24.85
N ILE A 611 -10.87 -4.65 24.64
CA ILE A 611 -10.27 -5.10 23.38
C ILE A 611 -11.36 -5.57 22.41
N LYS A 612 -11.30 -5.08 21.18
CA LYS A 612 -12.22 -5.42 20.10
C LYS A 612 -11.72 -6.59 19.24
N ASN A 613 -12.63 -7.22 18.51
CA ASN A 613 -12.33 -8.24 17.50
C ASN A 613 -11.47 -9.39 18.05
N LEU A 614 -11.85 -9.94 19.19
CA LEU A 614 -11.09 -10.96 19.90
C LEU A 614 -11.99 -12.19 20.16
N VAL A 615 -11.47 -13.39 19.90
CA VAL A 615 -12.08 -14.67 20.29
C VAL A 615 -11.55 -15.10 21.66
N LYS A 616 -10.22 -15.06 21.83
CA LYS A 616 -9.52 -15.39 23.09
C LYS A 616 -8.15 -14.75 23.12
N LEU A 617 -7.56 -14.62 24.30
CA LEU A 617 -6.14 -14.30 24.47
C LEU A 617 -5.27 -15.53 24.22
N ARG A 618 -4.00 -15.31 23.82
CA ARG A 618 -2.98 -16.36 23.77
C ARG A 618 -2.75 -16.98 25.14
N TRP A 619 -2.70 -16.12 26.14
CA TRP A 619 -2.59 -16.44 27.55
C TRP A 619 -3.40 -15.45 28.38
N ASN A 620 -4.17 -15.96 29.38
CA ASN A 620 -4.94 -15.16 30.30
C ASN A 620 -4.30 -15.22 31.70
N PRO A 621 -3.60 -14.16 32.18
CA PRO A 621 -2.85 -14.19 33.42
C PRO A 621 -3.77 -14.28 34.66
N MET A 622 -3.41 -15.17 35.59
CA MET A 622 -4.05 -15.25 36.91
C MET A 622 -3.62 -14.08 37.80
N LYS A 623 -4.21 -13.97 38.99
CA LYS A 623 -3.89 -12.85 39.89
C LYS A 623 -2.40 -12.76 40.25
N ALA A 624 -1.76 -13.89 40.60
CA ALA A 624 -0.34 -13.91 40.90
C ALA A 624 0.54 -13.50 39.72
N ASP A 625 0.18 -13.93 38.49
CA ASP A 625 0.89 -13.55 37.27
C ASP A 625 0.75 -12.05 37.01
N ARG A 626 -0.44 -11.49 37.20
CA ARG A 626 -0.69 -10.04 37.05
C ARG A 626 0.13 -9.22 38.02
N ASP A 627 0.29 -9.68 39.25
CA ASP A 627 1.10 -9.01 40.26
C ASP A 627 2.59 -8.96 39.82
N VAL A 628 3.12 -10.07 39.29
CA VAL A 628 4.49 -10.13 38.73
C VAL A 628 4.64 -9.20 37.52
N LEU A 629 3.72 -9.24 36.56
CA LEU A 629 3.76 -8.40 35.37
C LEU A 629 3.68 -6.92 35.71
N TYR A 630 2.76 -6.53 36.59
CA TYR A 630 2.53 -5.16 36.96
C TYR A 630 3.72 -4.56 37.74
N LEU A 631 4.38 -5.35 38.59
CA LEU A 631 5.62 -4.94 39.24
C LEU A 631 6.74 -4.66 38.24
N SER A 632 6.79 -5.42 37.16
CA SER A 632 7.77 -5.29 36.08
C SER A 632 7.35 -4.32 34.96
N SER A 633 6.35 -3.45 35.19
CA SER A 633 5.86 -2.46 34.22
C SER A 633 5.31 -3.03 32.92
N ILE A 634 4.83 -4.27 32.92
CA ILE A 634 4.11 -4.91 31.82
C ILE A 634 2.60 -4.82 32.11
N ASN A 635 1.83 -4.38 31.10
CA ASN A 635 0.40 -4.18 31.25
C ASN A 635 -0.34 -5.47 30.88
N PRO A 636 -0.97 -6.16 31.86
CA PRO A 636 -1.66 -7.40 31.57
C PRO A 636 -2.96 -7.16 30.79
N LEU A 637 -3.20 -8.01 29.80
CA LEU A 637 -4.49 -8.19 29.14
C LEU A 637 -5.22 -9.32 29.86
N VAL A 638 -6.46 -9.09 30.29
CA VAL A 638 -7.19 -10.01 31.16
C VAL A 638 -8.61 -10.22 30.63
N THR A 639 -9.02 -11.46 30.52
CA THR A 639 -10.41 -11.83 30.25
C THR A 639 -11.15 -12.09 31.54
N PHE A 640 -12.14 -11.25 31.87
CA PHE A 640 -13.03 -11.44 32.99
C PHE A 640 -14.35 -12.11 32.55
N PRO A 641 -14.77 -13.17 33.21
CA PRO A 641 -16.06 -13.81 32.91
C PRO A 641 -17.22 -12.81 32.95
N GLY A 642 -18.00 -12.73 31.88
CA GLY A 642 -19.14 -11.81 31.76
C GLY A 642 -18.80 -10.35 31.50
N GLN A 643 -17.54 -9.95 31.51
CA GLN A 643 -17.12 -8.53 31.35
C GLN A 643 -16.21 -8.31 30.12
N GLY A 644 -15.80 -9.41 29.46
CA GLY A 644 -14.95 -9.35 28.29
C GLY A 644 -13.45 -9.24 28.60
N THR A 645 -12.67 -8.99 27.56
CA THR A 645 -11.21 -8.87 27.66
C THR A 645 -10.82 -7.39 27.70
N VAL A 646 -9.99 -7.03 28.65
CA VAL A 646 -9.59 -5.63 28.89
C VAL A 646 -8.09 -5.49 29.12
N LEU A 647 -7.58 -4.32 28.80
CA LEU A 647 -6.28 -3.84 29.29
C LEU A 647 -6.42 -3.54 30.79
N PHE A 648 -5.64 -4.24 31.63
CA PHE A 648 -5.74 -4.16 33.08
C PHE A 648 -4.46 -3.65 33.74
N GLY A 649 -3.83 -2.69 33.09
CA GLY A 649 -2.64 -1.96 33.56
C GLY A 649 -2.46 -0.69 32.77
N ASP A 650 -1.84 0.34 33.40
CA ASP A 650 -1.62 1.67 32.80
C ASP A 650 -0.18 2.16 33.01
N LYS A 651 0.79 1.25 33.04
CA LYS A 651 2.19 1.58 33.21
C LYS A 651 2.92 1.81 31.88
N THR A 652 3.86 2.75 31.92
CA THR A 652 4.90 2.90 30.88
C THR A 652 6.04 1.93 31.11
N GLY A 653 6.93 1.75 30.12
CA GLY A 653 8.06 0.80 30.19
C GLY A 653 9.19 1.23 31.13
N THR A 654 9.05 2.27 31.96
CA THR A 654 10.07 2.63 32.94
C THR A 654 9.87 1.90 34.27
N LEU A 655 10.96 1.39 34.82
CA LEU A 655 11.02 0.81 36.17
C LEU A 655 11.25 1.87 37.25
N LYS A 656 11.63 3.10 36.88
CA LYS A 656 11.89 4.18 37.83
C LYS A 656 10.58 4.62 38.48
N PRO A 657 10.51 4.72 39.84
CA PRO A 657 9.30 5.12 40.55
C PRO A 657 9.08 6.64 40.44
N THR A 658 8.77 7.11 39.24
CA THR A 658 8.47 8.53 38.94
C THR A 658 7.01 8.70 38.57
N ALA A 659 6.54 9.95 38.47
CA ALA A 659 5.22 10.26 37.98
C ALA A 659 4.99 9.71 36.53
N PHE A 660 6.04 9.65 35.73
CA PHE A 660 6.01 9.16 34.34
C PHE A 660 5.89 7.65 34.20
N GLN A 661 5.83 6.89 35.28
CA GLN A 661 5.57 5.44 35.25
C GLN A 661 4.12 5.11 34.78
N HIS A 662 3.24 6.11 34.67
CA HIS A 662 1.85 5.93 34.25
C HIS A 662 1.58 6.54 32.88
N ILE A 663 0.86 5.79 32.03
CA ILE A 663 0.52 6.17 30.63
C ILE A 663 -0.21 7.52 30.62
N ASN A 664 -1.18 7.70 31.49
CA ASN A 664 -1.97 8.92 31.58
C ASN A 664 -1.13 10.16 31.90
N VAL A 665 -0.16 10.04 32.82
CA VAL A 665 0.74 11.15 33.19
C VAL A 665 1.72 11.45 32.04
N ARG A 666 2.33 10.43 31.44
CA ARG A 666 3.23 10.64 30.32
C ARG A 666 2.51 11.32 29.15
N ARG A 667 1.31 10.88 28.82
CA ARG A 667 0.51 11.47 27.75
C ARG A 667 0.04 12.88 28.08
N LEU A 668 -0.31 13.17 29.35
CA LEU A 668 -0.56 14.52 29.80
C LEU A 668 0.62 15.47 29.50
N PHE A 669 1.84 15.08 29.89
CA PHE A 669 3.02 15.90 29.64
C PHE A 669 3.32 16.08 28.17
N ILE A 670 3.18 15.05 27.35
CA ILE A 670 3.33 15.15 25.88
C ILE A 670 2.36 16.22 25.32
N VAL A 671 1.10 16.21 25.75
CA VAL A 671 0.11 17.20 25.30
C VAL A 671 0.48 18.59 25.76
N LEU A 672 0.85 18.77 27.04
CA LEU A 672 1.24 20.06 27.58
C LEU A 672 2.48 20.61 26.87
N GLU A 673 3.53 19.80 26.76
CA GLU A 673 4.79 20.18 26.11
C GLU A 673 4.56 20.56 24.63
N LYS A 674 3.79 19.76 23.88
CA LYS A 674 3.50 20.03 22.47
C LYS A 674 2.67 21.29 22.27
N SER A 675 1.58 21.45 23.03
CA SER A 675 0.70 22.60 22.91
C SER A 675 1.39 23.90 23.34
N ILE A 676 2.14 23.87 24.46
CA ILE A 676 2.84 25.05 24.95
C ILE A 676 4.03 25.40 24.05
N SER A 677 4.76 24.41 23.52
CA SER A 677 5.85 24.64 22.56
C SER A 677 5.34 25.30 21.26
N GLU A 678 4.17 24.89 20.78
CA GLU A 678 3.55 25.49 19.59
C GLU A 678 3.17 26.95 19.87
N ALA A 679 2.58 27.20 21.02
CA ALA A 679 2.25 28.57 21.46
C ALA A 679 3.49 29.45 21.71
N ALA A 680 4.56 28.86 22.28
CA ALA A 680 5.81 29.57 22.54
C ALA A 680 6.56 30.00 21.26
N ARG A 681 6.30 29.36 20.12
CA ARG A 681 6.91 29.76 18.82
C ARG A 681 6.57 31.22 18.44
N TYR A 682 5.42 31.71 18.84
CA TYR A 682 5.01 33.09 18.56
C TYR A 682 5.81 34.12 19.36
N SER A 683 6.54 33.70 20.39
CA SER A 683 7.44 34.56 21.15
C SER A 683 8.87 34.57 20.62
N LEU A 684 9.19 33.79 19.59
CA LEU A 684 10.50 33.80 18.93
C LEU A 684 10.69 35.13 18.20
N PHE A 685 11.88 35.71 18.34
CA PHE A 685 12.29 36.98 17.72
C PHE A 685 11.61 38.23 18.33
N GLU A 686 10.78 38.08 19.38
CA GLU A 686 10.28 39.19 20.18
C GLU A 686 11.33 39.65 21.19
N PHE A 687 11.16 40.86 21.73
CA PHE A 687 12.06 41.39 22.76
C PHE A 687 11.91 40.61 24.05
N ASN A 688 13.01 40.28 24.72
CA ASN A 688 12.99 39.63 26.03
C ASN A 688 12.80 40.65 27.17
N ASP A 689 11.63 41.23 27.23
CA ASP A 689 11.22 42.21 28.26
C ASP A 689 10.11 41.65 29.17
N GLU A 690 9.72 42.41 30.17
CA GLU A 690 8.65 42.03 31.10
C GLU A 690 7.29 41.89 30.39
N PHE A 691 7.07 42.67 29.32
CA PHE A 691 5.83 42.60 28.55
C PHE A 691 5.69 41.23 27.87
N THR A 692 6.70 40.79 27.16
CA THR A 692 6.71 39.46 26.44
C THR A 692 6.61 38.30 27.43
N ARG A 693 7.32 38.38 28.58
CA ARG A 693 7.22 37.37 29.65
C ARG A 693 5.82 37.30 30.28
N SER A 694 5.19 38.45 30.51
CA SER A 694 3.82 38.53 31.00
C SER A 694 2.82 38.01 30.00
N GLN A 695 3.01 38.29 28.68
CA GLN A 695 2.19 37.79 27.61
C GLN A 695 2.25 36.28 27.55
N PHE A 696 3.44 35.67 27.66
CA PHE A 696 3.59 34.21 27.71
C PHE A 696 2.86 33.61 28.94
N ARG A 697 3.02 34.20 30.16
CA ARG A 697 2.27 33.73 31.33
C ARG A 697 0.75 33.81 31.12
N ASN A 698 0.29 34.90 30.53
CA ASN A 698 -1.14 35.12 30.26
C ASN A 698 -1.68 34.15 29.17
N LEU A 699 -0.84 33.67 28.29
CA LEU A 699 -1.19 32.64 27.28
C LEU A 699 -1.27 31.25 27.91
N VAL A 700 -0.28 30.85 28.71
CA VAL A 700 -0.16 29.48 29.25
C VAL A 700 -1.10 29.26 30.46
N THR A 701 -1.30 30.25 31.30
CA THR A 701 -2.11 30.12 32.55
C THR A 701 -3.57 29.71 32.27
N PRO A 702 -4.32 30.32 31.35
CA PRO A 702 -5.69 29.91 31.04
C PRO A 702 -5.77 28.49 30.46
N TYR A 703 -4.78 28.09 29.65
CA TYR A 703 -4.70 26.75 29.11
C TYR A 703 -4.54 25.72 30.24
N LEU A 704 -3.61 25.91 31.16
CA LEU A 704 -3.41 25.01 32.29
C LEU A 704 -4.63 24.99 33.24
N ARG A 705 -5.35 26.12 33.42
CA ARG A 705 -6.63 26.16 34.15
C ARG A 705 -7.71 25.29 33.47
N ASN A 706 -7.77 25.31 32.14
CA ASN A 706 -8.68 24.45 31.39
C ASN A 706 -8.35 22.96 31.63
N VAL A 707 -7.06 22.59 31.54
CA VAL A 707 -6.60 21.22 31.84
C VAL A 707 -6.91 20.83 33.28
N GLN A 708 -6.78 21.75 34.23
CA GLN A 708 -7.15 21.54 35.63
C GLN A 708 -8.66 21.32 35.79
N ALA A 709 -9.49 22.15 35.17
CA ALA A 709 -10.95 22.00 35.18
C ALA A 709 -11.41 20.68 34.60
N ARG A 710 -10.68 20.15 33.58
CA ARG A 710 -10.89 18.84 32.94
C ARG A 710 -10.18 17.68 33.67
N ARG A 711 -9.74 17.91 34.91
CA ARG A 711 -9.15 16.91 35.83
C ARG A 711 -7.81 16.33 35.35
N GLY A 712 -7.05 17.02 34.49
CA GLY A 712 -5.71 16.59 34.08
C GLY A 712 -4.66 16.83 35.17
N ILE A 713 -4.76 17.96 35.85
CA ILE A 713 -3.82 18.38 36.86
C ILE A 713 -4.56 18.83 38.14
N THR A 714 -3.91 18.66 39.29
CA THR A 714 -4.44 19.12 40.60
C THR A 714 -4.07 20.58 40.83
N ASP A 715 -2.84 20.97 40.51
CA ASP A 715 -2.30 22.28 40.73
C ASP A 715 -1.18 22.61 39.75
N PHE A 716 -0.92 23.89 39.49
CA PHE A 716 0.16 24.31 38.60
C PHE A 716 0.70 25.68 38.98
N LEU A 717 1.93 25.97 38.58
CA LEU A 717 2.59 27.26 38.73
C LEU A 717 3.38 27.56 37.43
N VAL A 718 3.20 28.75 36.88
CA VAL A 718 3.97 29.25 35.72
C VAL A 718 4.85 30.39 36.21
N VAL A 719 6.16 30.20 36.09
CA VAL A 719 7.17 31.22 36.43
C VAL A 719 7.85 31.65 35.14
N CYS A 720 7.73 32.91 34.81
CA CYS A 720 8.42 33.54 33.69
C CYS A 720 8.55 35.02 33.96
N ASP A 721 9.50 35.35 34.86
CA ASP A 721 9.74 36.72 35.32
C ASP A 721 11.25 36.94 35.55
N THR A 722 11.62 37.94 36.29
CA THR A 722 13.03 38.28 36.58
C THR A 722 13.74 37.24 37.45
N SER A 723 13.01 36.37 38.13
CA SER A 723 13.60 35.35 39.03
C SER A 723 14.27 34.22 38.22
N ASN A 724 13.70 33.83 37.08
CA ASN A 724 14.25 32.82 36.20
C ASN A 724 14.81 33.36 34.86
N ASN A 725 14.73 34.70 34.67
CA ASN A 725 15.37 35.42 33.55
C ASN A 725 16.26 36.55 34.07
N PRO A 726 17.38 36.25 34.80
CA PRO A 726 18.36 37.26 35.19
C PRO A 726 19.06 37.86 33.97
N PRO A 727 19.76 39.00 34.11
CA PRO A 727 20.42 39.68 32.98
C PRO A 727 21.33 38.80 32.16
N VAL A 728 22.02 37.83 32.75
CA VAL A 728 22.90 36.86 32.04
C VAL A 728 22.12 35.99 31.04
N ILE A 729 20.90 35.60 31.37
CA ILE A 729 20.03 34.81 30.49
C ILE A 729 19.52 35.71 29.33
N ILE A 730 19.14 36.95 29.68
CA ILE A 730 18.65 37.93 28.69
C ILE A 730 19.77 38.28 27.71
N ASP A 731 20.99 38.54 28.23
CA ASP A 731 22.16 38.87 27.40
C ASP A 731 22.62 37.72 26.51
N SER A 732 22.29 36.47 26.85
CA SER A 732 22.52 35.30 26.03
C SER A 732 21.40 35.03 25.01
N ASN A 733 20.46 35.95 24.82
CA ASN A 733 19.28 35.83 23.93
C ASN A 733 18.39 34.62 24.29
N GLN A 734 18.33 34.25 25.55
CA GLN A 734 17.52 33.13 26.03
C GLN A 734 16.30 33.64 26.82
N PHE A 735 15.20 32.92 26.64
CA PHE A 735 13.95 33.11 27.34
C PHE A 735 13.61 31.82 28.11
N VAL A 736 13.43 31.89 29.41
CA VAL A 736 13.16 30.77 30.30
C VAL A 736 11.77 30.90 30.92
N GLY A 737 10.92 29.88 30.69
CA GLY A 737 9.63 29.75 31.34
C GLY A 737 9.55 28.41 32.07
N ASP A 738 9.44 28.42 33.39
CA ASP A 738 9.30 27.24 34.23
C ASP A 738 7.83 26.96 34.51
N ILE A 739 7.40 25.73 34.17
CA ILE A 739 6.03 25.28 34.34
C ILE A 739 6.01 24.08 35.29
N TYR A 740 5.54 24.30 36.50
CA TYR A 740 5.40 23.29 37.54
C TYR A 740 3.99 22.73 37.48
N VAL A 741 3.86 21.38 37.36
CA VAL A 741 2.58 20.70 37.23
C VAL A 741 2.47 19.56 38.25
N LYS A 742 1.35 19.48 38.96
CA LYS A 742 0.97 18.35 39.81
C LYS A 742 -0.07 17.52 39.07
N PRO A 743 0.31 16.37 38.40
CA PRO A 743 -0.65 15.55 37.64
C PRO A 743 -1.61 14.80 38.55
N ASN A 744 -2.83 14.61 38.09
CA ASN A 744 -3.75 13.67 38.70
C ASN A 744 -3.32 12.23 38.41
N ARG A 745 -3.42 11.38 39.43
CA ARG A 745 -3.08 9.95 39.33
C ARG A 745 -4.32 9.08 39.19
N SER A 746 -4.23 8.01 38.42
CA SER A 746 -5.27 6.97 38.39
C SER A 746 -5.33 6.20 39.70
N ILE A 747 -6.50 5.67 40.03
CA ILE A 747 -6.69 4.80 41.18
C ILE A 747 -6.36 3.36 40.72
N ASN A 748 -5.28 2.79 41.26
CA ASN A 748 -4.84 1.44 40.92
C ASN A 748 -5.16 0.43 42.04
N PHE A 749 -5.36 0.91 43.28
CA PHE A 749 -5.67 0.06 44.42
C PHE A 749 -6.85 0.62 45.17
N ILE A 750 -7.83 -0.22 45.46
CA ILE A 750 -8.99 0.10 46.28
C ILE A 750 -8.99 -0.86 47.47
N GLN A 751 -8.88 -0.31 48.68
CA GLN A 751 -9.02 -1.05 49.94
C GLN A 751 -10.43 -0.84 50.48
N LEU A 752 -11.19 -1.90 50.64
CA LEU A 752 -12.51 -1.88 51.23
C LEU A 752 -12.45 -2.57 52.60
N ASN A 753 -12.74 -1.87 53.65
CA ASN A 753 -12.76 -2.38 54.99
C ASN A 753 -14.25 -2.60 55.42
N PHE A 754 -14.63 -3.85 55.54
CA PHE A 754 -15.95 -4.21 56.06
C PHE A 754 -15.81 -4.53 57.57
N VAL A 755 -16.46 -3.74 58.41
CA VAL A 755 -16.45 -3.93 59.85
C VAL A 755 -17.82 -4.48 60.28
N ALA A 756 -17.84 -5.73 60.73
CA ALA A 756 -19.03 -6.31 61.34
C ALA A 756 -19.13 -5.82 62.81
N THR A 757 -20.20 -5.13 63.12
CA THR A 757 -20.47 -4.66 64.49
C THR A 757 -21.57 -5.48 65.13
N PRO A 758 -21.49 -5.79 66.46
CA PRO A 758 -22.57 -6.43 67.21
C PRO A 758 -23.84 -5.58 67.21
N THR A 759 -25.00 -6.26 67.32
CA THR A 759 -26.30 -5.61 67.42
C THR A 759 -26.34 -4.69 68.64
N GLY A 760 -26.61 -3.38 68.44
CA GLY A 760 -26.69 -2.40 69.53
C GLY A 760 -25.51 -1.45 69.68
N VAL A 761 -24.43 -1.60 68.91
CA VAL A 761 -23.30 -0.64 68.89
C VAL A 761 -23.62 0.47 67.91
N GLN A 762 -23.53 1.73 68.35
CA GLN A 762 -23.68 2.89 67.44
C GLN A 762 -22.45 3.04 66.58
N PHE A 763 -22.65 3.23 65.28
CA PHE A 763 -21.55 3.39 64.29
C PHE A 763 -20.58 4.53 64.60
N SER A 764 -21.07 5.60 65.27
CA SER A 764 -20.24 6.72 65.73
C SER A 764 -19.15 6.32 66.75
N THR A 765 -19.39 5.26 67.53
CA THR A 765 -18.44 4.71 68.52
C THR A 765 -17.35 3.86 67.87
N VAL A 766 -17.63 3.28 66.68
CA VAL A 766 -16.68 2.47 65.90
C VAL A 766 -15.76 3.37 65.07
N ILE A 767 -16.30 4.46 64.53
CA ILE A 767 -15.53 5.41 63.69
C ILE A 767 -14.55 6.25 64.51
N GLY A 768 -14.84 6.53 65.81
CA GLY A 768 -13.97 7.27 66.70
C GLY A 768 -12.76 6.53 67.27
N LYS A 769 -12.51 5.25 66.84
CA LYS A 769 -11.37 4.43 67.27
C LYS A 769 -10.36 4.11 66.16
N GLN A 770 -10.31 4.91 65.11
CA GLN A 770 -9.22 4.84 64.10
C GLN A 770 -8.17 5.92 64.31
#